data_998db774f21893c8796aca81628fa9c2
#
_entry.id   998db774f21893c8796aca81628fa9c2
#
_cell.length_a   1.000
_cell.length_b   1.000
_cell.length_c   1.000
_cell.angle_alpha   90.00
_cell.angle_beta   90.00
_cell.angle_gamma   90.00
#
_symmetry.space_group_name_H-M   'P 1'
#
loop_
_entity.id
_entity.type
_entity.pdbx_description
1 polymer ?
#
loop_
_entity_poly.entity_id
_entity_poly.type
_entity_poly.pdbx_seq_one_letter_code
_entity_poly.pdbx_strand_id
1 'polypeptide(L)'
;MKKKIMVLGIDGMDPRFTKYLMDKGELPAIAEYVKRGACREDLVMLGAQPTITPPMWTTLATGAYPSTHGITCFWNSDPEDRSRLVYSLDSTKCKAEPIWNVAVENGYRTLVWHWPGSSWPPTSDNPKLHVVDGVQPGFIGFGTALKEDEVIINISPKAESLQFIAGGAHANTGAGCLLSDVDIKPESSGSEIAKQSCENAEMAVENIMLTLEDGEFSLENMPYDVVNAPIGKPEGWAVDVPEDAQEFSDLLSKGYLRRPCLLLKDETGEYNTVQIFKSKKDNEPMLVLKFDELSPAIVDDVVEEDGTRTPCFRAYKFFRKETDKNEYSIWVGRALECDNDEVWHPKSLYKEIIDNVGYYTTASPRSARIPYYTKRLMLPTWEAYNEWQADCLEYFVKNDKYDFILSHLHNVDGIGHSIWAHAYPNGHTNPDHVAINREFMVETYRQTDRYLGRFLKYIDEGWTILIVSDHGLLVEREKEPALLGDPYGINAALFDEMGLTVLKRDKDGNPLKEIDWEKTVAYAPRTCHVYLNLKGRDPHGIVDPNDQYQVEQEIIDKLYALRDKNTGRRLITLALRNKDALLLGCGGEEFGDIVYWVEEGFHRVHGDSLSTMDGEFNTSVSPIFIAAGTGIKPGYTERVIREVDVTPTLAALMELRMPAQCEGAPVYQILE
;
A
#
# COMPACT_ATOMS: atom_id res chain seq x y z
N MET A 1 26.69 21.23 -16.00
CA MET A 1 26.42 19.81 -15.76
C MET A 1 25.02 19.76 -15.16
N LYS A 2 24.17 18.79 -15.52
CA LYS A 2 22.83 18.67 -14.91
C LYS A 2 22.98 18.34 -13.43
N LYS A 3 22.14 18.92 -12.56
CA LYS A 3 22.09 18.56 -11.14
C LYS A 3 21.57 17.14 -11.00
N LYS A 4 22.05 16.41 -10.02
CA LYS A 4 21.64 15.04 -9.70
C LYS A 4 20.71 15.09 -8.49
N ILE A 5 19.44 14.71 -8.66
CA ILE A 5 18.44 14.79 -7.60
C ILE A 5 17.71 13.47 -7.47
N MET A 6 17.53 13.02 -6.23
CA MET A 6 16.77 11.84 -5.88
C MET A 6 15.73 12.20 -4.82
N VAL A 7 14.49 11.88 -5.10
CA VAL A 7 13.38 11.96 -4.13
C VAL A 7 13.07 10.54 -3.67
N LEU A 8 13.33 10.27 -2.41
CA LEU A 8 13.02 9.00 -1.74
C LEU A 8 11.71 9.17 -0.99
N GLY A 9 10.63 8.74 -1.59
CA GLY A 9 9.30 8.75 -0.99
C GLY A 9 9.07 7.54 -0.12
N ILE A 10 8.62 7.74 1.11
CA ILE A 10 8.29 6.67 2.06
C ILE A 10 6.85 6.84 2.50
N ASP A 11 5.97 6.00 2.00
CA ASP A 11 4.54 6.07 2.27
C ASP A 11 4.23 5.92 3.75
N GLY A 12 3.38 6.80 4.28
CA GLY A 12 2.92 6.73 5.66
C GLY A 12 3.97 7.01 6.75
N MET A 13 5.16 7.51 6.39
CA MET A 13 6.24 7.73 7.36
C MET A 13 5.93 8.92 8.27
N ASP A 14 5.54 8.63 9.51
CA ASP A 14 5.20 9.64 10.51
C ASP A 14 6.44 10.38 11.05
N PRO A 15 6.50 11.72 10.99
CA PRO A 15 7.66 12.49 11.41
C PRO A 15 7.93 12.43 12.92
N ARG A 16 6.90 12.31 13.74
CA ARG A 16 7.04 12.33 15.21
C ARG A 16 7.51 10.99 15.74
N PHE A 17 6.97 9.90 15.19
CA PHE A 17 7.47 8.57 15.50
C PHE A 17 8.91 8.38 14.98
N THR A 18 9.21 8.89 13.78
CA THR A 18 10.58 8.94 13.26
C THR A 18 11.51 9.67 14.20
N LYS A 19 11.14 10.87 14.65
CA LYS A 19 11.97 11.64 15.60
C LYS A 19 12.15 10.92 16.93
N TYR A 20 11.10 10.33 17.48
CA TYR A 20 11.16 9.52 18.69
C TYR A 20 12.16 8.37 18.57
N LEU A 21 12.13 7.62 17.47
CA LEU A 21 13.06 6.52 17.23
C LEU A 21 14.49 7.02 16.96
N MET A 22 14.64 8.13 16.24
CA MET A 22 15.93 8.77 15.97
C MET A 22 16.58 9.23 17.30
N ASP A 23 15.81 9.86 18.18
CA ASP A 23 16.28 10.32 19.49
C ASP A 23 16.70 9.15 20.42
N LYS A 24 16.18 7.95 20.19
CA LYS A 24 16.59 6.69 20.83
C LYS A 24 17.80 6.02 20.16
N GLY A 25 18.28 6.54 19.04
CA GLY A 25 19.39 5.95 18.29
C GLY A 25 19.03 4.75 17.43
N GLU A 26 17.74 4.52 17.21
CA GLU A 26 17.23 3.39 16.39
C GLU A 26 17.36 3.63 14.89
N LEU A 27 17.47 4.90 14.45
CA LEU A 27 17.49 5.32 13.04
C LEU A 27 18.74 6.12 12.71
N PRO A 28 19.94 5.48 12.68
CA PRO A 28 21.21 6.18 12.49
C PRO A 28 21.37 6.83 11.10
N ALA A 29 20.81 6.25 10.04
CA ALA A 29 20.90 6.82 8.70
C ALA A 29 20.04 8.10 8.59
N ILE A 30 18.83 8.08 9.09
CA ILE A 30 17.95 9.26 9.12
C ILE A 30 18.60 10.36 9.99
N ALA A 31 19.18 10.01 11.13
CA ALA A 31 19.90 10.97 11.96
C ALA A 31 21.06 11.65 11.20
N GLU A 32 21.79 10.91 10.36
CA GLU A 32 22.86 11.47 9.54
C GLU A 32 22.30 12.36 8.41
N TYR A 33 21.14 12.03 7.79
CA TYR A 33 20.46 12.91 6.84
C TYR A 33 20.05 14.23 7.51
N VAL A 34 19.46 14.19 8.70
CA VAL A 34 19.08 15.39 9.47
C VAL A 34 20.30 16.25 9.80
N LYS A 35 21.37 15.63 10.24
CA LYS A 35 22.62 16.32 10.61
C LYS A 35 23.29 16.99 9.39
N ARG A 36 23.24 16.37 8.22
CA ARG A 36 23.88 16.86 6.97
C ARG A 36 22.95 17.71 6.11
N GLY A 37 21.68 17.76 6.44
CA GLY A 37 20.64 18.35 5.62
C GLY A 37 19.86 19.46 6.31
N ALA A 38 18.71 19.78 5.72
CA ALA A 38 17.76 20.76 6.19
C ALA A 38 16.38 20.13 6.37
N CYS A 39 15.73 20.47 7.47
CA CYS A 39 14.38 20.08 7.82
C CYS A 39 13.82 21.03 8.88
N ARG A 40 12.60 20.82 9.30
CA ARG A 40 12.10 21.39 10.57
C ARG A 40 12.63 20.53 11.73
N GLU A 41 12.73 21.13 12.93
CA GLU A 41 13.19 20.41 14.12
C GLU A 41 12.28 19.22 14.48
N ASP A 42 10.98 19.35 14.22
CA ASP A 42 9.98 18.29 14.43
C ASP A 42 9.83 17.33 13.22
N LEU A 43 10.60 17.53 12.16
CA LEU A 43 10.58 16.84 10.88
C LEU A 43 9.24 17.00 10.10
N VAL A 44 8.29 17.73 10.64
CA VAL A 44 6.91 17.83 10.11
C VAL A 44 6.85 18.65 8.84
N MET A 45 6.20 18.12 7.82
CA MET A 45 5.66 18.84 6.68
C MET A 45 4.14 18.93 6.83
N LEU A 46 3.53 20.04 6.46
CA LEU A 46 2.09 20.19 6.45
C LEU A 46 1.52 19.55 5.19
N GLY A 47 0.82 18.43 5.36
CA GLY A 47 0.13 17.72 4.29
C GLY A 47 -1.06 18.50 3.74
N ALA A 48 -1.41 18.23 2.48
CA ALA A 48 -2.69 18.64 1.93
C ALA A 48 -3.81 17.69 2.41
N GLN A 49 -5.01 17.85 1.90
CA GLN A 49 -6.18 17.06 2.29
C GLN A 49 -6.95 16.57 1.07
N PRO A 50 -7.53 15.37 1.13
CA PRO A 50 -7.46 14.36 2.20
C PRO A 50 -6.10 13.65 2.22
N THR A 51 -5.65 13.24 3.41
CA THR A 51 -4.37 12.53 3.62
C THR A 51 -4.45 11.07 3.16
N ILE A 52 -4.63 10.87 1.86
CA ILE A 52 -4.75 9.59 1.17
C ILE A 52 -3.65 9.51 0.11
N THR A 53 -3.07 8.35 -0.09
CA THR A 53 -1.92 8.10 -0.97
C THR A 53 -2.03 8.76 -2.35
N PRO A 54 -3.05 8.52 -3.22
CA PRO A 54 -3.07 9.08 -4.56
C PRO A 54 -3.12 10.62 -4.61
N PRO A 55 -4.01 11.32 -3.86
CA PRO A 55 -4.02 12.78 -3.88
C PRO A 55 -2.72 13.38 -3.35
N MET A 56 -2.11 12.81 -2.31
CA MET A 56 -0.90 13.37 -1.72
C MET A 56 0.33 13.15 -2.59
N TRP A 57 0.55 11.96 -3.14
CA TRP A 57 1.64 11.76 -4.10
C TRP A 57 1.46 12.58 -5.38
N THR A 58 0.22 12.84 -5.81
CA THR A 58 -0.05 13.77 -6.92
C THR A 58 0.27 15.20 -6.52
N THR A 59 -0.04 15.62 -5.30
CA THR A 59 0.36 16.93 -4.74
C THR A 59 1.89 17.08 -4.74
N LEU A 60 2.63 16.07 -4.26
CA LEU A 60 4.09 16.04 -4.28
C LEU A 60 4.66 16.10 -5.70
N ALA A 61 3.99 15.54 -6.69
CA ALA A 61 4.43 15.52 -8.07
C ALA A 61 4.18 16.84 -8.82
N THR A 62 3.10 17.54 -8.49
CA THR A 62 2.61 18.70 -9.24
C THR A 62 2.82 20.03 -8.51
N GLY A 63 2.91 20.01 -7.19
CA GLY A 63 2.88 21.20 -6.35
C GLY A 63 1.51 21.87 -6.30
N ALA A 64 0.45 21.17 -6.75
CA ALA A 64 -0.92 21.65 -6.76
C ALA A 64 -1.74 20.94 -5.68
N TYR A 65 -2.80 21.58 -5.16
CA TYR A 65 -3.73 20.96 -4.23
C TYR A 65 -4.70 20.01 -4.94
N PRO A 66 -5.32 19.06 -4.21
CA PRO A 66 -6.33 18.15 -4.75
C PRO A 66 -7.48 18.84 -5.47
N SER A 67 -7.91 20.02 -5.01
CA SER A 67 -8.90 20.85 -5.71
C SER A 67 -8.47 21.30 -7.11
N THR A 68 -7.16 21.38 -7.36
CA THR A 68 -6.59 21.79 -8.65
C THR A 68 -6.22 20.62 -9.52
N HIS A 69 -5.52 19.59 -8.98
CA HIS A 69 -5.14 18.44 -9.78
C HIS A 69 -6.26 17.41 -9.96
N GLY A 70 -7.34 17.46 -9.18
CA GLY A 70 -8.54 16.65 -9.37
C GLY A 70 -8.48 15.21 -8.85
N ILE A 71 -7.35 14.78 -8.30
CA ILE A 71 -7.21 13.44 -7.69
C ILE A 71 -7.57 13.55 -6.22
N THR A 72 -8.61 12.85 -5.78
CA THR A 72 -9.18 13.02 -4.43
C THR A 72 -9.18 11.75 -3.60
N CYS A 73 -9.01 10.59 -4.24
CA CYS A 73 -8.94 9.27 -3.61
C CYS A 73 -8.38 8.26 -4.62
N PHE A 74 -8.31 6.96 -4.27
CA PHE A 74 -8.05 5.86 -5.22
C PHE A 74 -9.12 5.77 -6.32
N TRP A 75 -10.36 6.12 -5.96
CA TRP A 75 -11.52 6.06 -6.83
C TRP A 75 -12.32 7.34 -6.66
N ASN A 76 -12.63 8.01 -7.75
CA ASN A 76 -13.52 9.17 -7.74
C ASN A 76 -14.93 8.77 -8.20
N SER A 77 -15.95 9.51 -7.79
CA SER A 77 -17.26 9.38 -8.42
C SER A 77 -17.21 9.85 -9.87
N ASP A 78 -17.84 9.06 -10.77
CA ASP A 78 -17.95 9.44 -12.17
C ASP A 78 -18.77 10.75 -12.28
N PRO A 79 -18.24 11.80 -12.92
CA PRO A 79 -19.00 13.04 -13.12
C PRO A 79 -20.28 12.87 -13.92
N GLU A 80 -20.33 11.88 -14.83
CA GLU A 80 -21.51 11.59 -15.66
C GLU A 80 -22.56 10.73 -14.95
N ASP A 81 -22.12 9.88 -14.02
CA ASP A 81 -22.98 9.04 -13.20
C ASP A 81 -22.36 8.84 -11.81
N ARG A 82 -22.81 9.60 -10.83
CA ARG A 82 -22.28 9.61 -9.48
C ARG A 82 -22.41 8.29 -8.72
N SER A 83 -23.25 7.37 -9.21
CA SER A 83 -23.33 6.00 -8.68
C SER A 83 -22.18 5.10 -9.11
N ARG A 84 -21.36 5.56 -10.06
CA ARG A 84 -20.21 4.83 -10.60
C ARG A 84 -18.91 5.42 -10.06
N LEU A 85 -17.90 4.58 -9.94
CA LEU A 85 -16.56 5.00 -9.58
C LEU A 85 -15.60 4.84 -10.75
N VAL A 86 -14.66 5.77 -10.85
CA VAL A 86 -13.56 5.74 -11.81
C VAL A 86 -12.23 5.73 -11.08
N TYR A 87 -11.29 4.96 -11.61
CA TYR A 87 -9.95 4.82 -11.06
C TYR A 87 -9.14 6.10 -11.20
N SER A 88 -8.66 6.63 -10.08
CA SER A 88 -8.04 7.96 -10.02
C SER A 88 -6.54 7.97 -10.20
N LEU A 89 -5.87 6.81 -10.10
CA LEU A 89 -4.42 6.73 -10.29
C LEU A 89 -4.01 6.78 -11.77
N ASP A 90 -4.97 6.73 -12.68
CA ASP A 90 -4.74 6.99 -14.10
C ASP A 90 -4.25 8.43 -14.30
N SER A 91 -3.04 8.60 -14.82
CA SER A 91 -2.40 9.91 -15.03
C SER A 91 -3.23 10.84 -15.93
N THR A 92 -4.09 10.29 -16.81
CA THR A 92 -4.97 11.08 -17.69
C THR A 92 -6.06 11.82 -16.92
N LYS A 93 -6.33 11.43 -15.67
CA LYS A 93 -7.29 12.10 -14.78
C LYS A 93 -6.68 13.29 -14.06
N CYS A 94 -5.36 13.39 -13.98
CA CYS A 94 -4.69 14.50 -13.34
C CYS A 94 -4.77 15.76 -14.21
N LYS A 95 -5.33 16.84 -13.63
CA LYS A 95 -5.50 18.13 -14.31
C LYS A 95 -4.28 19.07 -14.16
N ALA A 96 -3.24 18.64 -13.44
CA ALA A 96 -2.03 19.42 -13.18
C ALA A 96 -0.79 18.79 -13.79
N GLU A 97 0.15 19.64 -14.21
CA GLU A 97 1.42 19.20 -14.82
C GLU A 97 2.39 18.65 -13.77
N PRO A 98 2.91 17.41 -13.93
CA PRO A 98 3.91 16.89 -13.00
C PRO A 98 5.32 17.42 -13.31
N ILE A 99 6.17 17.51 -12.27
CA ILE A 99 7.53 18.04 -12.36
C ILE A 99 8.43 17.26 -13.32
N TRP A 100 8.22 15.97 -13.48
CA TRP A 100 9.01 15.15 -14.39
C TRP A 100 8.82 15.53 -15.86
N ASN A 101 7.62 16.03 -16.26
CA ASN A 101 7.42 16.56 -17.62
C ASN A 101 8.29 17.79 -17.86
N VAL A 102 8.32 18.71 -16.91
CA VAL A 102 9.18 19.91 -16.97
C VAL A 102 10.66 19.51 -17.00
N ALA A 103 11.05 18.51 -16.23
CA ALA A 103 12.43 18.03 -16.18
C ALA A 103 12.88 17.45 -17.54
N VAL A 104 12.07 16.57 -18.15
CA VAL A 104 12.46 15.95 -19.44
C VAL A 104 12.42 16.94 -20.59
N GLU A 105 11.53 17.94 -20.60
CA GLU A 105 11.54 19.06 -21.54
C GLU A 105 12.87 19.83 -21.52
N ASN A 106 13.46 19.96 -20.34
CA ASN A 106 14.76 20.60 -20.12
C ASN A 106 15.93 19.60 -20.21
N GLY A 107 15.67 18.40 -20.71
CA GLY A 107 16.66 17.42 -21.08
C GLY A 107 17.22 16.59 -19.92
N TYR A 108 16.59 16.59 -18.76
CA TYR A 108 16.91 15.66 -17.67
C TYR A 108 16.51 14.24 -18.05
N ARG A 109 17.39 13.27 -17.81
CA ARG A 109 17.05 11.84 -17.86
C ARG A 109 16.34 11.52 -16.57
N THR A 110 15.04 11.21 -16.63
CA THR A 110 14.16 11.13 -15.46
C THR A 110 13.59 9.74 -15.30
N LEU A 111 13.67 9.22 -14.08
CA LEU A 111 13.01 7.98 -13.65
C LEU A 111 11.92 8.30 -12.65
N VAL A 112 10.72 7.79 -12.92
CA VAL A 112 9.59 7.75 -11.98
C VAL A 112 9.40 6.30 -11.60
N TRP A 113 9.82 5.97 -10.38
CA TRP A 113 9.93 4.60 -9.91
C TRP A 113 8.91 4.34 -8.82
N HIS A 114 7.88 3.57 -9.16
CA HIS A 114 6.81 3.17 -8.23
C HIS A 114 6.04 4.34 -7.60
N TRP A 115 5.91 5.46 -8.29
CA TRP A 115 5.25 6.65 -7.77
C TRP A 115 3.72 6.58 -7.96
N PRO A 116 2.90 6.47 -6.88
CA PRO A 116 1.45 6.26 -6.99
C PRO A 116 0.66 7.57 -7.14
N GLY A 117 1.26 8.58 -7.71
CA GLY A 117 0.67 9.91 -7.90
C GLY A 117 0.63 10.29 -9.37
N SER A 118 -0.36 9.79 -10.11
CA SER A 118 -0.61 10.18 -11.51
C SER A 118 0.60 9.98 -12.44
N SER A 119 1.33 8.88 -12.26
CA SER A 119 2.52 8.57 -13.06
C SER A 119 2.24 7.63 -14.24
N TRP A 120 1.18 6.85 -14.17
CA TRP A 120 0.84 5.83 -15.17
C TRP A 120 -0.55 6.03 -15.77
N PRO A 121 -0.75 5.88 -17.10
CA PRO A 121 0.31 5.73 -18.12
C PRO A 121 1.26 6.94 -18.18
N PRO A 122 2.46 6.80 -18.82
CA PRO A 122 3.42 7.89 -18.91
C PRO A 122 2.81 9.18 -19.45
N THR A 123 3.08 10.31 -18.77
CA THR A 123 2.48 11.61 -19.09
C THR A 123 3.17 12.38 -20.20
N SER A 124 4.25 11.82 -20.77
CA SER A 124 5.02 12.43 -21.86
C SER A 124 5.65 11.35 -22.73
N ASP A 125 5.65 11.58 -24.04
CA ASP A 125 6.35 10.76 -25.05
C ASP A 125 7.85 11.05 -25.14
N ASN A 126 8.40 11.90 -24.27
CA ASN A 126 9.81 12.23 -24.28
C ASN A 126 10.64 10.98 -23.92
N PRO A 127 11.60 10.56 -24.79
CA PRO A 127 12.39 9.34 -24.56
C PRO A 127 13.32 9.41 -23.36
N LYS A 128 13.38 10.53 -22.65
CA LYS A 128 14.11 10.67 -21.39
C LYS A 128 13.26 10.41 -20.16
N LEU A 129 11.94 10.22 -20.33
CA LEU A 129 11.04 9.83 -19.26
C LEU A 129 10.92 8.31 -19.23
N HIS A 130 11.37 7.71 -18.15
CA HIS A 130 11.14 6.31 -17.85
C HIS A 130 10.22 6.21 -16.64
N VAL A 131 9.22 5.34 -16.71
CA VAL A 131 8.21 5.17 -15.67
C VAL A 131 8.01 3.69 -15.38
N VAL A 132 7.97 3.33 -14.12
CA VAL A 132 7.45 2.06 -13.66
C VAL A 132 6.24 2.35 -12.81
N ASP A 133 5.10 1.72 -13.14
CA ASP A 133 3.82 1.98 -12.48
C ASP A 133 3.94 1.89 -10.96
N GLY A 134 3.39 2.87 -10.28
CA GLY A 134 3.48 3.04 -8.84
C GLY A 134 2.18 2.79 -8.08
N VAL A 135 1.17 2.24 -8.73
CA VAL A 135 -0.18 2.08 -8.13
C VAL A 135 -0.13 1.42 -6.77
N GLN A 136 0.65 0.38 -6.62
CA GLN A 136 0.89 -0.30 -5.36
C GLN A 136 2.27 -0.96 -5.41
N PRO A 137 3.34 -0.33 -4.91
CA PRO A 137 4.71 -0.80 -5.10
C PRO A 137 4.96 -2.22 -4.58
N GLY A 138 4.38 -2.58 -3.43
CA GLY A 138 4.43 -3.95 -2.92
C GLY A 138 3.65 -4.96 -3.77
N PHE A 139 2.90 -4.48 -4.74
CA PHE A 139 2.03 -5.25 -5.63
C PHE A 139 2.29 -4.99 -7.11
N ILE A 140 3.36 -4.32 -7.45
CA ILE A 140 3.71 -4.05 -8.84
C ILE A 140 3.76 -5.33 -9.64
N GLY A 141 3.10 -5.29 -10.79
CA GLY A 141 2.93 -6.44 -11.65
C GLY A 141 1.89 -7.47 -11.18
N PHE A 142 1.27 -7.30 -10.00
CA PHE A 142 0.28 -8.27 -9.54
C PHE A 142 -0.96 -8.31 -10.42
N GLY A 143 -1.48 -7.16 -10.83
CA GLY A 143 -2.70 -7.12 -11.61
C GLY A 143 -2.64 -7.93 -12.89
N THR A 144 -1.52 -7.83 -13.60
CA THR A 144 -1.33 -8.51 -14.89
C THR A 144 -0.43 -9.74 -14.77
N ALA A 145 0.55 -9.73 -13.86
CA ALA A 145 1.55 -10.77 -13.71
C ALA A 145 1.19 -11.86 -12.69
N LEU A 146 0.24 -11.62 -11.78
CA LEU A 146 -0.14 -12.59 -10.75
C LEU A 146 -0.80 -13.82 -11.36
N LYS A 147 -0.18 -14.99 -11.18
CA LYS A 147 -0.71 -16.28 -11.65
C LYS A 147 -1.14 -17.19 -10.50
N GLU A 148 -0.53 -17.07 -9.33
CA GLU A 148 -0.89 -17.84 -8.15
C GLU A 148 -0.59 -17.03 -6.89
N ASP A 149 -1.49 -17.10 -5.92
CA ASP A 149 -1.33 -16.41 -4.64
C ASP A 149 -0.48 -17.23 -3.66
N GLU A 150 -0.27 -16.73 -2.45
CA GLU A 150 0.53 -17.38 -1.42
C GLU A 150 -0.07 -18.71 -0.99
N VAL A 151 0.81 -19.70 -0.76
CA VAL A 151 0.44 -21.04 -0.28
C VAL A 151 1.21 -21.36 0.99
N ILE A 152 0.56 -21.95 1.98
CA ILE A 152 1.20 -22.54 3.16
C ILE A 152 1.14 -24.06 3.07
N ILE A 153 2.29 -24.71 3.04
CA ILE A 153 2.40 -26.17 3.03
C ILE A 153 2.66 -26.63 4.44
N ASN A 154 1.70 -27.32 5.05
CA ASN A 154 1.85 -27.97 6.34
C ASN A 154 2.42 -29.38 6.15
N ILE A 155 3.61 -29.61 6.66
CA ILE A 155 4.32 -30.87 6.61
C ILE A 155 4.12 -31.54 7.96
N SER A 156 3.31 -32.60 8.02
CA SER A 156 2.93 -33.22 9.27
C SER A 156 2.86 -34.75 9.18
N PRO A 157 3.38 -35.47 10.19
CA PRO A 157 3.18 -36.92 10.30
C PRO A 157 1.73 -37.31 10.60
N LYS A 158 0.88 -36.35 10.94
CA LYS A 158 -0.55 -36.53 11.23
C LYS A 158 -1.41 -36.38 9.97
N ALA A 159 -0.86 -35.87 8.87
CA ALA A 159 -1.59 -35.74 7.62
C ALA A 159 -1.79 -37.13 6.99
N GLU A 160 -3.02 -37.51 6.70
CA GLU A 160 -3.36 -38.82 6.14
C GLU A 160 -3.16 -38.89 4.62
N SER A 161 -3.28 -37.75 3.95
CA SER A 161 -3.16 -37.63 2.50
C SER A 161 -2.67 -36.26 2.08
N LEU A 162 -2.10 -36.18 0.87
CA LEU A 162 -1.75 -34.91 0.24
C LEU A 162 -3.02 -34.21 -0.23
N GLN A 163 -3.30 -33.03 0.33
CA GLN A 163 -4.53 -32.27 0.05
C GLN A 163 -4.23 -30.80 -0.17
N PHE A 164 -4.83 -30.24 -1.21
CA PHE A 164 -4.91 -28.80 -1.43
C PHE A 164 -6.26 -28.31 -0.90
N ILE A 165 -6.23 -27.30 -0.02
CA ILE A 165 -7.39 -26.68 0.59
C ILE A 165 -7.35 -25.21 0.18
N ALA A 166 -8.30 -24.80 -0.64
CA ALA A 166 -8.44 -23.39 -1.02
C ALA A 166 -8.76 -22.56 0.21
N GLY A 167 -8.02 -21.51 0.40
CA GLY A 167 -8.30 -20.52 1.43
C GLY A 167 -9.63 -19.82 1.18
N GLY A 168 -10.31 -19.42 2.24
CA GLY A 168 -11.42 -18.47 2.15
C GLY A 168 -10.91 -17.15 1.58
N ALA A 169 -11.79 -16.46 0.85
CA ALA A 169 -11.59 -15.27 0.04
C ALA A 169 -10.25 -14.51 0.21
N HIS A 170 -9.59 -14.29 -0.90
CA HIS A 170 -8.27 -13.65 -0.98
C HIS A 170 -8.35 -12.17 -0.61
N ALA A 171 -8.05 -11.83 0.64
CA ALA A 171 -8.03 -10.44 1.08
C ALA A 171 -6.85 -9.70 0.43
N ASN A 172 -7.16 -8.78 -0.46
CA ASN A 172 -6.19 -7.77 -0.83
C ASN A 172 -6.13 -6.71 0.28
N THR A 173 -5.02 -6.64 0.99
CA THR A 173 -4.78 -5.65 2.03
C THR A 173 -4.26 -4.33 1.47
N GLY A 174 -4.18 -4.19 0.16
CA GLY A 174 -3.87 -2.93 -0.48
C GLY A 174 -4.99 -1.93 -0.20
N ALA A 175 -4.63 -0.83 0.40
CA ALA A 175 -5.41 0.36 0.71
C ALA A 175 -6.89 0.30 0.30
N GLY A 176 -7.68 -0.24 1.15
CA GLY A 176 -9.12 -0.32 1.23
C GLY A 176 -10.00 0.31 0.17
N CYS A 177 -10.03 -0.26 -1.02
CA CYS A 177 -11.15 -0.07 -1.91
C CYS A 177 -12.19 -1.15 -1.64
N LEU A 178 -13.11 -0.84 -0.75
CA LEU A 178 -14.22 -1.69 -0.37
C LEU A 178 -15.39 -1.40 -1.33
N LEU A 179 -15.39 -1.98 -2.52
CA LEU A 179 -16.32 -1.60 -3.58
C LEU A 179 -17.00 -2.82 -4.19
N SER A 180 -17.87 -3.47 -3.43
CA SER A 180 -18.48 -4.69 -3.91
C SER A 180 -19.56 -4.50 -4.98
N ASP A 181 -20.29 -3.40 -5.07
CA ASP A 181 -21.46 -3.29 -5.96
C ASP A 181 -21.54 -1.99 -6.76
N VAL A 182 -20.42 -1.23 -6.83
CA VAL A 182 -20.36 -0.06 -7.69
C VAL A 182 -19.79 -0.48 -9.04
N ASP A 183 -20.44 -0.07 -10.10
CA ASP A 183 -19.98 -0.31 -11.45
C ASP A 183 -18.68 0.48 -11.69
N ILE A 184 -17.55 -0.20 -11.61
CA ILE A 184 -16.23 0.40 -11.75
C ILE A 184 -15.82 0.36 -13.20
N LYS A 185 -15.36 1.50 -13.72
CA LYS A 185 -14.79 1.58 -15.07
C LYS A 185 -13.27 1.37 -15.02
N PRO A 186 -12.77 0.15 -15.15
CA PRO A 186 -11.34 -0.09 -15.19
C PRO A 186 -10.67 0.48 -16.45
N GLU A 187 -11.44 0.75 -17.49
CA GLU A 187 -10.95 1.29 -18.76
C GLU A 187 -10.30 2.66 -18.60
N SER A 188 -10.65 3.40 -17.54
CA SER A 188 -10.05 4.71 -17.29
C SER A 188 -8.56 4.65 -17.00
N SER A 189 -8.05 3.52 -16.52
CA SER A 189 -6.63 3.31 -16.26
C SER A 189 -5.84 2.80 -17.46
N GLY A 190 -6.52 2.19 -18.44
CA GLY A 190 -5.88 1.41 -19.49
C GLY A 190 -5.09 0.22 -18.96
N SER A 191 -5.26 -0.18 -17.69
CA SER A 191 -4.47 -1.16 -16.97
C SER A 191 -5.33 -2.29 -16.39
N GLU A 192 -4.91 -3.52 -16.61
CA GLU A 192 -5.50 -4.70 -15.95
C GLU A 192 -5.28 -4.66 -14.42
N ILE A 193 -4.29 -3.90 -13.93
CA ILE A 193 -4.02 -3.71 -12.50
C ILE A 193 -5.23 -3.07 -11.82
N ALA A 194 -5.85 -2.05 -12.44
CA ALA A 194 -7.05 -1.43 -11.90
C ALA A 194 -8.21 -2.42 -11.81
N LYS A 195 -8.41 -3.23 -12.86
CA LYS A 195 -9.42 -4.29 -12.87
C LYS A 195 -9.17 -5.30 -11.75
N GLN A 196 -7.95 -5.81 -11.63
CA GLN A 196 -7.58 -6.75 -10.59
C GLN A 196 -7.73 -6.15 -9.18
N SER A 197 -7.38 -4.87 -9.01
CA SER A 197 -7.58 -4.17 -7.74
C SER A 197 -9.05 -4.04 -7.37
N CYS A 198 -9.92 -3.85 -8.35
CA CYS A 198 -11.37 -3.80 -8.15
C CYS A 198 -11.93 -5.17 -7.72
N GLU A 199 -11.58 -6.21 -8.47
CA GLU A 199 -12.01 -7.59 -8.18
C GLU A 199 -11.53 -8.05 -6.80
N ASN A 200 -10.30 -7.71 -6.42
CA ASN A 200 -9.74 -8.04 -5.11
C ASN A 200 -10.34 -7.22 -3.96
N ALA A 201 -10.85 -6.03 -4.23
CA ALA A 201 -11.49 -5.19 -3.22
C ALA A 201 -12.80 -5.80 -2.70
N GLU A 202 -13.58 -6.44 -3.54
CA GLU A 202 -14.81 -7.14 -3.13
C GLU A 202 -14.54 -8.20 -2.07
N MET A 203 -13.44 -8.94 -2.22
CA MET A 203 -13.06 -10.01 -1.31
C MET A 203 -12.44 -9.50 0.01
N ALA A 204 -11.91 -8.28 0.01
CA ALA A 204 -11.27 -7.69 1.20
C ALA A 204 -12.29 -7.34 2.29
N VAL A 205 -13.52 -6.96 1.93
CA VAL A 205 -14.58 -6.56 2.89
C VAL A 205 -14.99 -7.70 3.79
N GLU A 206 -15.30 -8.85 3.20
CA GLU A 206 -15.73 -10.03 3.97
C GLU A 206 -14.64 -10.50 4.93
N ASN A 207 -13.39 -10.42 4.52
CA ASN A 207 -12.25 -10.84 5.35
C ASN A 207 -11.87 -9.86 6.46
N ILE A 208 -12.04 -8.56 6.26
CA ILE A 208 -11.82 -7.57 7.34
C ILE A 208 -12.87 -7.74 8.44
N MET A 209 -14.11 -8.02 8.08
CA MET A 209 -15.18 -8.28 9.06
C MET A 209 -14.96 -9.59 9.81
N LEU A 210 -14.51 -10.65 9.12
CA LEU A 210 -14.25 -11.97 9.72
C LEU A 210 -13.02 -12.01 10.64
N THR A 211 -12.05 -11.13 10.43
CA THR A 211 -10.82 -11.07 11.25
C THR A 211 -10.92 -10.14 12.46
N LEU A 212 -12.03 -9.43 12.63
CA LEU A 212 -12.32 -8.60 13.81
C LEU A 212 -12.92 -9.40 14.97
N GLU A 213 -13.38 -10.61 14.74
CA GLU A 213 -13.80 -11.51 15.81
C GLU A 213 -12.58 -12.27 16.35
N ASP A 214 -12.38 -12.20 17.68
CA ASP A 214 -11.39 -12.98 18.43
C ASP A 214 -11.71 -14.49 18.34
N GLY A 215 -11.46 -15.10 17.20
CA GLY A 215 -11.64 -16.52 16.96
C GLY A 215 -10.33 -17.16 16.54
N GLU A 216 -10.00 -18.30 17.11
CA GLU A 216 -8.99 -19.18 16.55
C GLU A 216 -9.23 -19.34 15.05
N PHE A 217 -8.20 -19.10 14.23
CA PHE A 217 -8.27 -19.33 12.79
C PHE A 217 -8.65 -20.80 12.55
N SER A 218 -9.89 -21.05 12.19
CA SER A 218 -10.27 -22.34 11.65
C SER A 218 -9.72 -22.47 10.23
N LEU A 219 -9.50 -23.71 9.78
CA LEU A 219 -9.08 -23.97 8.38
C LEU A 219 -10.03 -23.34 7.35
N GLU A 220 -11.29 -23.12 7.73
CA GLU A 220 -12.34 -22.52 6.90
C GLU A 220 -12.17 -21.00 6.75
N ASN A 221 -11.44 -20.35 7.66
CA ASN A 221 -11.19 -18.91 7.69
C ASN A 221 -9.72 -18.54 7.43
N MET A 222 -8.91 -19.47 6.95
CA MET A 222 -7.51 -19.17 6.59
C MET A 222 -7.45 -18.28 5.35
N PRO A 223 -6.73 -17.15 5.41
CA PRO A 223 -6.55 -16.28 4.25
C PRO A 223 -5.59 -16.83 3.20
N TYR A 224 -5.04 -18.02 3.41
CA TYR A 224 -4.06 -18.67 2.53
C TYR A 224 -4.64 -19.93 1.93
N ASP A 225 -4.19 -20.28 0.74
CA ASP A 225 -4.27 -21.64 0.27
C ASP A 225 -3.36 -22.51 1.13
N VAL A 226 -3.85 -23.65 1.55
CA VAL A 226 -3.14 -24.57 2.45
C VAL A 226 -2.96 -25.91 1.79
N VAL A 227 -1.76 -26.46 1.89
CA VAL A 227 -1.48 -27.86 1.52
C VAL A 227 -1.18 -28.64 2.78
N ASN A 228 -1.88 -29.76 2.99
CA ASN A 228 -1.49 -30.75 3.99
C ASN A 228 -0.65 -31.83 3.31
N ALA A 229 0.62 -31.92 3.70
CA ALA A 229 1.59 -32.84 3.11
C ALA A 229 2.01 -33.93 4.11
N PRO A 230 1.63 -35.19 3.88
CA PRO A 230 2.10 -36.30 4.70
C PRO A 230 3.59 -36.55 4.50
N ILE A 231 4.23 -36.99 5.58
CA ILE A 231 5.65 -37.39 5.60
C ILE A 231 5.76 -38.89 5.37
N GLY A 232 6.71 -39.31 4.51
CA GLY A 232 6.96 -40.72 4.22
C GLY A 232 8.45 -41.05 4.14
N LYS A 233 8.75 -42.33 4.00
CA LYS A 233 10.11 -42.79 3.71
C LYS A 233 10.45 -42.45 2.25
N PRO A 234 11.67 -41.93 1.99
CA PRO A 234 12.10 -41.64 0.63
C PRO A 234 12.18 -42.92 -0.23
N GLU A 235 11.54 -42.89 -1.40
CA GLU A 235 11.56 -43.99 -2.36
C GLU A 235 11.73 -43.50 -3.82
N GLY A 236 12.56 -44.19 -4.58
CA GLY A 236 12.68 -43.93 -6.03
C GLY A 236 13.42 -42.64 -6.42
N TRP A 237 14.31 -42.18 -5.59
CA TRP A 237 15.16 -41.02 -5.86
C TRP A 237 16.40 -41.35 -6.66
N ALA A 238 16.79 -40.44 -7.54
CA ALA A 238 18.05 -40.57 -8.31
C ALA A 238 19.26 -40.09 -7.50
N VAL A 239 19.06 -39.24 -6.51
CA VAL A 239 20.09 -38.75 -5.60
C VAL A 239 20.30 -39.70 -4.42
N ASP A 240 21.50 -39.69 -3.84
CA ASP A 240 21.76 -40.38 -2.58
C ASP A 240 20.98 -39.69 -1.45
N VAL A 241 20.09 -40.43 -0.79
CA VAL A 241 19.25 -39.93 0.28
C VAL A 241 19.72 -40.47 1.63
N PRO A 242 19.97 -39.65 2.64
CA PRO A 242 20.30 -40.09 3.97
C PRO A 242 19.24 -41.04 4.56
N GLU A 243 19.66 -42.03 5.36
CA GLU A 243 18.74 -43.05 5.91
C GLU A 243 17.65 -42.45 6.81
N ASP A 244 17.94 -41.35 7.47
CA ASP A 244 17.03 -40.64 8.36
C ASP A 244 16.26 -39.48 7.69
N ALA A 245 16.40 -39.29 6.39
CA ALA A 245 15.62 -38.34 5.62
C ALA A 245 14.16 -38.75 5.53
N GLN A 246 13.32 -37.78 5.30
CA GLN A 246 11.89 -37.98 5.02
C GLN A 246 11.54 -37.36 3.68
N GLU A 247 10.52 -37.86 3.03
CA GLU A 247 9.96 -37.27 1.82
C GLU A 247 8.55 -36.76 2.06
N PHE A 248 8.21 -35.70 1.33
CA PHE A 248 6.87 -35.20 1.18
C PHE A 248 6.68 -34.64 -0.23
N SER A 249 5.50 -34.14 -0.53
CA SER A 249 5.26 -33.44 -1.80
C SER A 249 4.67 -32.07 -1.52
N ASP A 250 5.19 -31.09 -2.23
CA ASP A 250 4.57 -29.81 -2.42
C ASP A 250 3.49 -29.89 -3.51
N LEU A 251 2.41 -29.14 -3.36
CA LEU A 251 1.28 -29.14 -4.28
C LEU A 251 0.89 -27.69 -4.58
N LEU A 252 1.23 -27.24 -5.77
CA LEU A 252 1.03 -25.88 -6.26
C LEU A 252 -0.01 -25.84 -7.37
N SER A 253 -0.34 -24.66 -7.87
CA SER A 253 -1.26 -24.46 -8.99
C SER A 253 -2.59 -25.16 -8.76
N LYS A 254 -3.19 -24.92 -7.57
CA LYS A 254 -4.45 -25.55 -7.15
C LYS A 254 -4.44 -27.08 -7.26
N GLY A 255 -3.27 -27.69 -7.17
CA GLY A 255 -3.07 -29.14 -7.27
C GLY A 255 -2.58 -29.65 -8.62
N TYR A 256 -2.48 -28.81 -9.64
CA TYR A 256 -2.01 -29.23 -10.98
C TYR A 256 -0.49 -29.35 -11.09
N LEU A 257 0.26 -28.79 -10.13
CA LEU A 257 1.72 -28.90 -10.08
C LEU A 257 2.17 -29.56 -8.78
N ARG A 258 2.91 -30.65 -8.90
CA ARG A 258 3.48 -31.37 -7.77
C ARG A 258 5.01 -31.31 -7.83
N ARG A 259 5.63 -31.00 -6.68
CA ARG A 259 7.08 -31.00 -6.48
C ARG A 259 7.47 -32.01 -5.39
N PRO A 260 8.29 -33.03 -5.70
CA PRO A 260 8.81 -33.94 -4.68
C PRO A 260 9.88 -33.25 -3.84
N CYS A 261 9.82 -33.46 -2.52
CA CYS A 261 10.68 -32.81 -1.55
C CYS A 261 11.34 -33.82 -0.60
N LEU A 262 12.57 -33.51 -0.21
CA LEU A 262 13.29 -34.21 0.86
C LEU A 262 13.44 -33.29 2.07
N LEU A 263 13.08 -33.79 3.25
CA LEU A 263 13.30 -33.15 4.53
C LEU A 263 14.54 -33.81 5.20
N LEU A 264 15.57 -33.03 5.42
CA LEU A 264 16.88 -33.50 5.84
C LEU A 264 17.26 -32.96 7.24
N LYS A 265 17.94 -33.79 7.99
CA LYS A 265 18.52 -33.39 9.29
C LYS A 265 19.89 -32.77 9.11
N ASP A 266 20.26 -31.96 10.11
CA ASP A 266 21.60 -31.47 10.30
C ASP A 266 22.42 -32.36 11.26
N GLU A 267 23.63 -31.92 11.58
CA GLU A 267 24.52 -32.59 12.51
C GLU A 267 23.99 -32.68 13.96
N THR A 268 22.99 -31.86 14.31
CA THR A 268 22.31 -31.90 15.62
C THR A 268 21.19 -32.94 15.67
N GLY A 269 20.82 -33.51 14.53
CA GLY A 269 19.69 -34.43 14.39
C GLY A 269 18.36 -33.78 14.22
N GLU A 270 18.32 -32.43 14.04
CA GLU A 270 17.10 -31.66 13.80
C GLU A 270 16.84 -31.48 12.28
N TYR A 271 15.58 -31.59 11.87
CA TYR A 271 15.20 -31.30 10.49
C TYR A 271 15.30 -29.79 10.23
N ASN A 272 16.27 -29.37 9.43
CA ASN A 272 16.54 -27.96 9.16
C ASN A 272 16.77 -27.63 7.68
N THR A 273 16.66 -28.61 6.80
CA THR A 273 16.85 -28.41 5.37
C THR A 273 15.75 -29.09 4.59
N VAL A 274 15.20 -28.38 3.61
CA VAL A 274 14.30 -28.94 2.60
C VAL A 274 14.95 -28.81 1.23
N GLN A 275 14.98 -29.90 0.48
CA GLN A 275 15.36 -29.92 -0.94
C GLN A 275 14.11 -30.13 -1.78
N ILE A 276 13.84 -29.21 -2.70
CA ILE A 276 12.70 -29.27 -3.63
C ILE A 276 13.23 -29.67 -5.02
N PHE A 277 12.60 -30.63 -5.67
CA PHE A 277 12.98 -31.13 -6.99
C PHE A 277 11.83 -30.97 -7.98
N LYS A 278 12.14 -30.80 -9.27
CA LYS A 278 11.11 -30.89 -10.33
C LYS A 278 10.61 -32.33 -10.50
N SER A 279 11.51 -33.29 -10.32
CA SER A 279 11.25 -34.73 -10.39
C SER A 279 12.19 -35.50 -9.49
N LYS A 280 11.75 -36.65 -8.94
CA LYS A 280 12.61 -37.60 -8.20
C LYS A 280 13.76 -38.16 -9.06
N LYS A 281 13.70 -37.99 -10.38
CA LYS A 281 14.73 -38.44 -11.33
C LYS A 281 15.85 -37.43 -11.57
N ASP A 282 15.69 -36.22 -11.03
CA ASP A 282 16.71 -35.20 -11.17
C ASP A 282 17.87 -35.47 -10.24
N ASN A 283 19.07 -35.13 -10.67
CA ASN A 283 20.30 -35.33 -9.92
C ASN A 283 20.60 -34.19 -8.95
N GLU A 284 19.91 -33.08 -9.08
CA GLU A 284 20.07 -31.89 -8.25
C GLU A 284 18.71 -31.27 -7.89
N PRO A 285 18.57 -30.73 -6.68
CA PRO A 285 17.36 -29.99 -6.31
C PRO A 285 17.27 -28.66 -7.09
N MET A 286 16.04 -28.25 -7.43
CA MET A 286 15.79 -26.91 -7.98
C MET A 286 15.95 -25.81 -6.93
N LEU A 287 15.75 -26.16 -5.66
CA LEU A 287 15.86 -25.25 -4.53
C LEU A 287 16.26 -26.01 -3.26
N VAL A 288 17.14 -25.39 -2.48
CA VAL A 288 17.51 -25.84 -1.13
C VAL A 288 17.08 -24.75 -0.14
N LEU A 289 16.15 -25.08 0.75
CA LEU A 289 15.69 -24.21 1.82
C LEU A 289 16.40 -24.55 3.12
N LYS A 290 16.96 -23.55 3.76
CA LYS A 290 17.43 -23.65 5.14
C LYS A 290 16.37 -23.18 6.12
N PHE A 291 16.41 -23.74 7.30
CA PHE A 291 15.47 -23.40 8.37
C PHE A 291 15.49 -21.91 8.68
N ASP A 292 14.32 -21.29 8.65
CA ASP A 292 14.05 -19.87 8.92
C ASP A 292 14.76 -18.85 7.98
N GLU A 293 15.34 -19.32 6.87
CA GLU A 293 15.91 -18.46 5.83
C GLU A 293 14.91 -18.28 4.69
N LEU A 294 14.77 -17.03 4.21
CA LEU A 294 14.00 -16.69 3.02
C LEU A 294 14.85 -17.00 1.79
N SER A 295 14.31 -17.75 0.84
CA SER A 295 15.01 -18.00 -0.42
C SER A 295 15.05 -16.76 -1.31
N PRO A 296 16.03 -16.63 -2.21
CA PRO A 296 15.86 -15.77 -3.37
C PRO A 296 14.64 -16.21 -4.18
N ALA A 297 14.10 -15.31 -4.99
CA ALA A 297 13.08 -15.67 -5.95
C ALA A 297 13.66 -16.61 -7.02
N ILE A 298 13.00 -17.71 -7.26
CA ILE A 298 13.37 -18.70 -8.27
C ILE A 298 12.29 -18.82 -9.33
N VAL A 299 12.67 -19.27 -10.53
CA VAL A 299 11.72 -19.52 -11.62
C VAL A 299 11.19 -20.94 -11.54
N ASP A 300 9.88 -21.06 -11.50
CA ASP A 300 9.13 -22.31 -11.62
C ASP A 300 7.82 -22.07 -12.40
N ASP A 301 7.16 -23.13 -12.88
CA ASP A 301 5.92 -22.99 -13.63
C ASP A 301 4.72 -22.76 -12.70
N VAL A 302 3.72 -22.07 -13.22
CA VAL A 302 2.33 -22.22 -12.83
C VAL A 302 1.62 -23.05 -13.90
N VAL A 303 0.78 -23.99 -13.49
CA VAL A 303 0.09 -24.93 -14.37
C VAL A 303 -1.41 -24.74 -14.26
N GLU A 304 -2.05 -24.39 -15.36
CA GLU A 304 -3.50 -24.22 -15.43
C GLU A 304 -4.21 -25.58 -15.58
N GLU A 305 -5.53 -25.60 -15.38
CA GLU A 305 -6.36 -26.81 -15.49
C GLU A 305 -6.26 -27.50 -16.87
N ASP A 306 -6.09 -26.73 -17.93
CA ASP A 306 -5.92 -27.24 -19.31
C ASP A 306 -4.51 -27.75 -19.61
N GLY A 307 -3.59 -27.68 -18.63
CA GLY A 307 -2.21 -28.08 -18.76
C GLY A 307 -1.28 -27.00 -19.30
N THR A 308 -1.77 -25.80 -19.56
CA THR A 308 -0.95 -24.65 -19.94
C THR A 308 0.06 -24.35 -18.84
N ARG A 309 1.31 -24.07 -19.22
CA ARG A 309 2.41 -23.74 -18.29
C ARG A 309 2.91 -22.34 -18.54
N THR A 310 2.97 -21.55 -17.48
CA THR A 310 3.51 -20.19 -17.50
C THR A 310 4.73 -20.12 -16.58
N PRO A 311 5.91 -19.75 -17.09
CA PRO A 311 7.07 -19.49 -16.25
C PRO A 311 6.80 -18.33 -15.31
N CYS A 312 6.94 -18.56 -14.01
CA CYS A 312 6.73 -17.58 -12.96
C CYS A 312 7.90 -17.57 -11.99
N PHE A 313 8.11 -16.45 -11.31
CA PHE A 313 9.07 -16.39 -10.22
C PHE A 313 8.35 -16.28 -8.87
N ARG A 314 8.92 -16.90 -7.85
CA ARG A 314 8.43 -16.90 -6.47
C ARG A 314 9.53 -17.23 -5.47
N ALA A 315 9.37 -16.81 -4.22
CA ALA A 315 10.26 -17.14 -3.11
C ALA A 315 9.61 -18.13 -2.16
N TYR A 316 10.44 -18.76 -1.34
CA TYR A 316 10.02 -19.78 -0.38
C TYR A 316 10.65 -19.52 0.98
N LYS A 317 9.98 -19.96 2.05
CA LYS A 317 10.56 -19.98 3.39
C LYS A 317 10.13 -21.21 4.17
N PHE A 318 11.12 -21.92 4.73
CA PHE A 318 10.91 -23.12 5.56
C PHE A 318 11.01 -22.75 7.04
N PHE A 319 10.02 -23.14 7.85
CA PHE A 319 9.98 -22.89 9.29
C PHE A 319 9.17 -23.97 10.03
N ARG A 320 9.26 -23.99 11.37
CA ARG A 320 8.45 -24.89 12.22
C ARG A 320 7.09 -24.28 12.49
N LYS A 321 6.10 -25.12 12.78
CA LYS A 321 4.83 -24.66 13.31
C LYS A 321 4.99 -24.25 14.78
N GLU A 322 4.36 -23.17 15.19
CA GLU A 322 4.50 -22.66 16.55
C GLU A 322 3.97 -23.64 17.61
N THR A 323 2.86 -24.29 17.27
CA THR A 323 2.09 -25.15 18.19
C THR A 323 2.63 -26.57 18.31
N ASP A 324 3.42 -27.04 17.35
CA ASP A 324 4.00 -28.41 17.36
C ASP A 324 5.40 -28.44 16.73
N LYS A 325 6.40 -28.73 17.54
CA LYS A 325 7.80 -28.79 17.10
C LYS A 325 8.10 -29.89 16.09
N ASN A 326 7.21 -30.85 15.92
CA ASN A 326 7.35 -31.94 14.93
C ASN A 326 6.58 -31.63 13.62
N GLU A 327 5.92 -30.50 13.56
CA GLU A 327 5.25 -30.03 12.35
C GLU A 327 6.03 -28.86 11.75
N TYR A 328 6.13 -28.88 10.45
CA TYR A 328 6.88 -27.87 9.69
C TYR A 328 5.94 -27.20 8.69
N SER A 329 6.33 -26.03 8.24
CA SER A 329 5.63 -25.31 7.21
C SER A 329 6.61 -24.76 6.18
N ILE A 330 6.16 -24.73 4.94
CA ILE A 330 6.79 -23.94 3.88
C ILE A 330 5.80 -22.87 3.46
N TRP A 331 6.21 -21.63 3.53
CA TRP A 331 5.54 -20.55 2.85
C TRP A 331 6.05 -20.49 1.41
N VAL A 332 5.13 -20.44 0.49
CA VAL A 332 5.38 -20.22 -0.94
C VAL A 332 4.79 -18.87 -1.29
N GLY A 333 5.63 -17.96 -1.74
CA GLY A 333 5.22 -16.61 -2.13
C GLY A 333 4.40 -16.59 -3.41
N ARG A 334 3.79 -15.46 -3.69
CA ARG A 334 3.04 -15.22 -4.92
C ARG A 334 3.87 -15.51 -6.16
N ALA A 335 3.27 -16.18 -7.12
CA ALA A 335 3.88 -16.46 -8.41
C ALA A 335 3.55 -15.39 -9.42
N LEU A 336 4.55 -14.69 -9.89
CA LEU A 336 4.44 -13.66 -10.91
C LEU A 336 5.05 -14.12 -12.22
N GLU A 337 4.37 -13.83 -13.33
CA GLU A 337 4.84 -14.17 -14.67
C GLU A 337 6.19 -13.52 -14.99
N CYS A 338 7.12 -14.33 -15.53
CA CYS A 338 8.50 -13.88 -15.78
C CYS A 338 8.65 -12.84 -16.87
N ASP A 339 7.77 -12.79 -17.85
CA ASP A 339 7.89 -11.95 -19.04
C ASP A 339 6.84 -10.80 -19.07
N ASN A 340 6.35 -10.37 -17.90
CA ASN A 340 5.37 -9.31 -17.81
C ASN A 340 6.02 -7.92 -17.67
N ASP A 341 6.01 -7.16 -18.77
CA ASP A 341 6.57 -5.81 -18.86
C ASP A 341 5.51 -4.70 -19.01
N GLU A 342 4.24 -5.02 -18.79
CA GLU A 342 3.12 -4.12 -19.12
C GLU A 342 3.14 -2.80 -18.35
N VAL A 343 3.63 -2.83 -17.11
CA VAL A 343 3.70 -1.64 -16.24
C VAL A 343 5.04 -0.91 -16.31
N TRP A 344 5.86 -1.21 -17.34
CA TRP A 344 7.20 -0.66 -17.52
C TRP A 344 7.30 0.19 -18.78
N HIS A 345 7.77 1.42 -18.65
CA HIS A 345 8.05 2.30 -19.78
C HIS A 345 9.46 2.88 -19.70
N PRO A 346 10.33 2.62 -20.72
CA PRO A 346 10.09 1.68 -21.82
C PRO A 346 10.08 0.23 -21.34
N LYS A 347 9.40 -0.64 -22.07
CA LYS A 347 9.32 -2.09 -21.75
C LYS A 347 10.68 -2.76 -21.60
N SER A 348 11.69 -2.30 -22.37
CA SER A 348 13.07 -2.79 -22.28
C SER A 348 13.70 -2.62 -20.88
N LEU A 349 13.19 -1.69 -20.06
CA LEU A 349 13.67 -1.44 -18.71
C LEU A 349 13.41 -2.64 -17.79
N TYR A 350 12.31 -3.35 -17.99
CA TYR A 350 12.01 -4.59 -17.25
C TYR A 350 13.12 -5.62 -17.45
N LYS A 351 13.39 -5.96 -18.71
CA LYS A 351 14.43 -6.94 -19.02
C LYS A 351 15.81 -6.51 -18.51
N GLU A 352 16.13 -5.22 -18.61
CA GLU A 352 17.39 -4.67 -18.11
C GLU A 352 17.53 -4.93 -16.59
N ILE A 353 16.46 -4.69 -15.80
CA ILE A 353 16.49 -4.90 -14.37
C ILE A 353 16.57 -6.39 -14.04
N ILE A 354 15.76 -7.24 -14.68
CA ILE A 354 15.82 -8.68 -14.42
C ILE A 354 17.21 -9.27 -14.75
N ASP A 355 17.83 -8.85 -15.86
CA ASP A 355 19.15 -9.35 -16.26
C ASP A 355 20.29 -8.89 -15.33
N ASN A 356 20.17 -7.72 -14.65
CA ASN A 356 21.27 -7.12 -13.90
C ASN A 356 21.05 -7.10 -12.37
N VAL A 357 19.81 -7.11 -11.91
CA VAL A 357 19.44 -7.12 -10.49
C VAL A 357 18.74 -8.42 -10.10
N GLY A 358 17.88 -8.94 -10.98
CA GLY A 358 17.15 -10.17 -10.74
C GLY A 358 15.69 -9.95 -10.36
N TYR A 359 14.99 -11.07 -10.15
CA TYR A 359 13.61 -11.07 -9.68
C TYR A 359 13.52 -10.69 -8.20
N TYR A 360 12.38 -10.14 -7.81
CA TYR A 360 12.12 -9.71 -6.42
C TYR A 360 11.26 -10.73 -5.66
N THR A 361 11.37 -10.66 -4.34
CA THR A 361 10.43 -11.36 -3.45
C THR A 361 9.23 -10.47 -3.20
N THR A 362 8.03 -10.99 -3.42
CA THR A 362 6.81 -10.25 -3.10
C THR A 362 6.64 -10.16 -1.59
N ALA A 363 6.32 -8.97 -1.09
CA ALA A 363 5.98 -8.81 0.31
C ALA A 363 4.70 -9.60 0.66
N SER A 364 4.69 -10.27 1.82
CA SER A 364 3.53 -11.00 2.30
C SER A 364 2.63 -10.09 3.14
N PRO A 365 1.46 -9.67 2.67
CA PRO A 365 0.58 -8.79 3.43
C PRO A 365 -0.31 -9.54 4.42
N ARG A 366 -0.45 -10.85 4.28
CA ARG A 366 -1.49 -11.63 4.94
C ARG A 366 -1.15 -12.12 6.34
N SER A 367 0.12 -12.08 6.69
CA SER A 367 0.60 -12.59 7.98
C SER A 367 0.47 -11.61 9.16
N ALA A 368 -0.04 -10.40 8.91
CA ALA A 368 0.08 -9.25 9.78
C ALA A 368 -0.60 -9.33 11.15
N ARG A 369 -1.58 -10.20 11.33
CA ARG A 369 -2.34 -10.26 12.59
C ARG A 369 -1.93 -11.41 13.50
N ILE A 370 -1.07 -12.28 13.02
CA ILE A 370 -0.52 -13.37 13.79
C ILE A 370 0.95 -13.06 14.05
N PRO A 371 1.35 -12.67 15.27
CA PRO A 371 2.74 -12.25 15.56
C PRO A 371 3.80 -13.23 15.08
N TYR A 372 3.48 -14.51 15.12
CA TYR A 372 4.37 -15.56 14.64
C TYR A 372 4.67 -15.43 13.13
N TYR A 373 3.64 -15.22 12.30
CA TYR A 373 3.80 -15.04 10.86
C TYR A 373 4.30 -13.64 10.50
N THR A 374 3.88 -12.61 11.23
CA THR A 374 4.43 -11.25 11.06
C THR A 374 5.95 -11.27 11.16
N LYS A 375 6.48 -11.86 12.22
CA LYS A 375 7.92 -11.97 12.44
C LYS A 375 8.64 -12.81 11.38
N ARG A 376 8.01 -13.90 10.92
CA ARG A 376 8.67 -14.87 10.04
C ARG A 376 8.45 -14.62 8.56
N LEU A 377 7.36 -14.00 8.17
CA LEU A 377 6.97 -13.80 6.78
C LEU A 377 6.88 -12.31 6.42
N MET A 378 5.99 -11.57 7.07
CA MET A 378 5.72 -10.19 6.68
C MET A 378 6.98 -9.31 6.74
N LEU A 379 7.63 -9.23 7.89
CA LEU A 379 8.82 -8.39 8.04
C LEU A 379 9.99 -8.84 7.14
N PRO A 380 10.37 -10.13 7.07
CA PRO A 380 11.46 -10.56 6.19
C PRO A 380 11.18 -10.39 4.70
N THR A 381 9.93 -10.56 4.26
CA THR A 381 9.58 -10.38 2.84
C THR A 381 9.56 -8.90 2.45
N TRP A 382 9.12 -8.01 3.34
CA TRP A 382 9.26 -6.58 3.13
C TRP A 382 10.72 -6.12 3.11
N GLU A 383 11.56 -6.64 4.02
CA GLU A 383 13.00 -6.36 3.98
C GLU A 383 13.61 -6.75 2.64
N ALA A 384 13.36 -7.98 2.18
CA ALA A 384 13.88 -8.45 0.89
C ALA A 384 13.38 -7.60 -0.29
N TYR A 385 12.14 -7.13 -0.24
CA TYR A 385 11.60 -6.23 -1.25
C TYR A 385 12.25 -4.84 -1.20
N ASN A 386 12.46 -4.29 -0.01
CA ASN A 386 13.15 -3.02 0.19
C ASN A 386 14.60 -3.08 -0.33
N GLU A 387 15.30 -4.19 -0.06
CA GLU A 387 16.67 -4.43 -0.56
C GLU A 387 16.69 -4.46 -2.08
N TRP A 388 15.76 -5.18 -2.71
CA TRP A 388 15.67 -5.21 -4.17
C TRP A 388 15.39 -3.82 -4.76
N GLN A 389 14.50 -3.04 -4.16
CA GLN A 389 14.24 -1.66 -4.55
C GLN A 389 15.53 -0.82 -4.49
N ALA A 390 16.28 -0.94 -3.40
CA ALA A 390 17.55 -0.23 -3.25
C ALA A 390 18.58 -0.68 -4.29
N ASP A 391 18.67 -1.98 -4.58
CA ASP A 391 19.57 -2.53 -5.59
C ASP A 391 19.26 -1.98 -6.99
N CYS A 392 17.97 -1.89 -7.35
CA CYS A 392 17.54 -1.27 -8.61
C CYS A 392 17.97 0.20 -8.72
N LEU A 393 17.69 0.99 -7.69
CA LEU A 393 18.05 2.40 -7.68
C LEU A 393 19.58 2.59 -7.71
N GLU A 394 20.33 1.80 -6.93
CA GLU A 394 21.80 1.82 -6.98
C GLU A 394 22.34 1.39 -8.35
N TYR A 395 21.73 0.40 -9.00
CA TYR A 395 22.10 0.01 -10.36
C TYR A 395 21.99 1.21 -11.33
N PHE A 396 20.90 1.96 -11.25
CA PHE A 396 20.70 3.13 -12.09
C PHE A 396 21.70 4.25 -11.79
N VAL A 397 21.99 4.52 -10.53
CA VAL A 397 22.94 5.55 -10.11
C VAL A 397 24.36 5.17 -10.53
N LYS A 398 24.81 3.94 -10.25
CA LYS A 398 26.15 3.45 -10.61
C LYS A 398 26.43 3.46 -12.13
N ASN A 399 25.38 3.28 -12.92
CA ASN A 399 25.48 3.30 -14.38
C ASN A 399 25.18 4.69 -14.99
N ASP A 400 25.09 5.74 -14.18
CA ASP A 400 24.79 7.13 -14.61
C ASP A 400 23.56 7.22 -15.53
N LYS A 401 22.54 6.43 -15.25
CA LYS A 401 21.35 6.34 -16.13
C LYS A 401 20.47 7.58 -16.08
N TYR A 402 20.32 8.18 -14.90
CA TYR A 402 19.38 9.26 -14.66
C TYR A 402 20.03 10.45 -13.97
N ASP A 403 19.44 11.61 -14.18
CA ASP A 403 19.78 12.87 -13.53
C ASP A 403 18.76 13.21 -12.44
N PHE A 404 17.51 12.77 -12.63
CA PHE A 404 16.41 12.98 -11.70
C PHE A 404 15.66 11.66 -11.46
N ILE A 405 15.52 11.29 -10.20
CA ILE A 405 14.84 10.06 -9.76
C ILE A 405 13.78 10.43 -8.73
N LEU A 406 12.54 10.00 -8.97
CA LEU A 406 11.48 10.00 -7.97
C LEU A 406 11.16 8.54 -7.67
N SER A 407 11.24 8.14 -6.42
CA SER A 407 10.96 6.78 -6.00
C SER A 407 9.98 6.73 -4.84
N HIS A 408 9.30 5.61 -4.71
CA HIS A 408 8.34 5.37 -3.65
C HIS A 408 8.56 4.00 -3.01
N LEU A 409 8.49 3.94 -1.69
CA LEU A 409 8.55 2.73 -0.86
C LEU A 409 7.33 2.67 0.05
N HIS A 410 6.60 1.56 0.02
CA HIS A 410 5.28 1.42 0.66
C HIS A 410 5.30 0.65 1.99
N ASN A 411 6.47 0.27 2.50
CA ASN A 411 6.55 -0.66 3.64
C ASN A 411 5.95 -0.11 4.93
N VAL A 412 6.13 1.18 5.24
CA VAL A 412 5.64 1.77 6.50
C VAL A 412 4.12 1.83 6.49
N ASP A 413 3.52 2.30 5.40
CA ASP A 413 2.07 2.34 5.26
C ASP A 413 1.46 0.93 5.21
N GLY A 414 1.97 0.06 4.33
CA GLY A 414 1.45 -1.30 4.16
C GLY A 414 1.49 -2.14 5.44
N ILE A 415 2.57 -2.04 6.22
CA ILE A 415 2.66 -2.71 7.53
C ILE A 415 1.81 -1.97 8.57
N GLY A 416 1.79 -0.63 8.51
CA GLY A 416 1.03 0.22 9.40
C GLY A 416 -0.46 -0.10 9.40
N HIS A 417 -1.07 -0.23 8.23
CA HIS A 417 -2.47 -0.66 8.08
C HIS A 417 -2.79 -1.98 8.79
N SER A 418 -1.83 -2.87 8.85
CA SER A 418 -2.02 -4.20 9.41
C SER A 418 -1.71 -4.30 10.90
N ILE A 419 -0.80 -3.48 11.42
CA ILE A 419 -0.22 -3.66 12.76
C ILE A 419 -0.44 -2.45 13.66
N TRP A 420 -0.51 -1.22 13.13
CA TRP A 420 -0.50 -0.02 13.95
C TRP A 420 -1.65 0.05 14.95
N ALA A 421 -2.87 -0.32 14.52
CA ALA A 421 -4.02 -0.41 15.41
C ALA A 421 -3.82 -1.42 16.56
N HIS A 422 -3.03 -2.46 16.33
CA HIS A 422 -2.74 -3.51 17.31
C HIS A 422 -1.52 -3.21 18.20
N ALA A 423 -0.80 -2.13 17.93
CA ALA A 423 0.32 -1.66 18.76
C ALA A 423 -0.11 -0.86 19.99
N TYR A 424 -1.41 -0.65 20.16
CA TYR A 424 -2.02 0.07 21.27
C TYR A 424 -3.12 -0.76 21.95
N PRO A 425 -3.37 -0.55 23.25
CA PRO A 425 -4.48 -1.19 23.95
C PRO A 425 -5.81 -0.54 23.51
N ASN A 426 -6.37 -1.03 22.45
CA ASN A 426 -7.72 -0.77 22.01
C ASN A 426 -8.62 -2.00 22.34
N GLY A 427 -9.92 -1.88 22.15
CA GLY A 427 -10.85 -2.99 22.46
C GLY A 427 -10.73 -4.22 21.55
N HIS A 428 -9.90 -4.17 20.51
CA HIS A 428 -9.73 -5.21 19.49
C HIS A 428 -8.45 -6.00 19.67
N THR A 429 -7.42 -5.41 20.30
CA THR A 429 -6.10 -6.01 20.39
C THR A 429 -6.01 -6.94 21.59
N ASN A 430 -5.50 -8.15 21.37
CA ASN A 430 -5.06 -8.99 22.48
C ASN A 430 -3.99 -8.24 23.28
N PRO A 431 -4.21 -7.96 24.59
CA PRO A 431 -3.25 -7.19 25.40
C PRO A 431 -1.82 -7.76 25.37
N ASP A 432 -1.70 -9.08 25.26
CA ASP A 432 -0.40 -9.76 25.21
C ASP A 432 0.35 -9.50 23.91
N HIS A 433 -0.34 -9.05 22.86
CA HIS A 433 0.26 -8.75 21.56
C HIS A 433 0.66 -7.28 21.37
N VAL A 434 0.21 -6.37 22.23
CA VAL A 434 0.48 -4.92 22.08
C VAL A 434 1.98 -4.64 22.01
N ALA A 435 2.76 -5.18 22.94
CA ALA A 435 4.20 -4.93 23.01
C ALA A 435 4.95 -5.47 21.78
N ILE A 436 4.57 -6.66 21.31
CA ILE A 436 5.22 -7.27 20.14
C ILE A 436 4.85 -6.54 18.85
N ASN A 437 3.61 -6.07 18.70
CA ASN A 437 3.20 -5.28 17.55
C ASN A 437 3.89 -3.90 17.50
N ARG A 438 4.14 -3.28 18.66
CA ARG A 438 4.98 -2.08 18.74
C ARG A 438 6.40 -2.34 18.24
N GLU A 439 7.02 -3.44 18.66
CA GLU A 439 8.35 -3.82 18.19
C GLU A 439 8.36 -4.09 16.68
N PHE A 440 7.31 -4.65 16.12
CA PHE A 440 7.19 -4.82 14.67
C PHE A 440 7.17 -3.48 13.93
N MET A 441 6.47 -2.48 14.46
CA MET A 441 6.51 -1.13 13.89
C MET A 441 7.89 -0.49 14.00
N VAL A 442 8.58 -0.67 15.13
CA VAL A 442 9.97 -0.21 15.28
C VAL A 442 10.86 -0.88 14.25
N GLU A 443 10.75 -2.20 14.07
CA GLU A 443 11.53 -2.92 13.06
C GLU A 443 11.23 -2.45 11.63
N THR A 444 9.98 -2.13 11.32
CA THR A 444 9.61 -1.55 10.02
C THR A 444 10.35 -0.24 9.75
N TYR A 445 10.45 0.65 10.74
CA TYR A 445 11.22 1.88 10.62
C TYR A 445 12.74 1.63 10.54
N ARG A 446 13.27 0.62 11.24
CA ARG A 446 14.68 0.20 11.09
C ARG A 446 14.97 -0.32 9.67
N GLN A 447 14.05 -1.09 9.06
CA GLN A 447 14.16 -1.52 7.68
C GLN A 447 14.21 -0.31 6.72
N THR A 448 13.34 0.66 6.95
CA THR A 448 13.33 1.92 6.19
C THR A 448 14.63 2.69 6.37
N ASP A 449 15.17 2.76 7.58
CA ASP A 449 16.46 3.40 7.86
C ASP A 449 17.62 2.71 7.13
N ARG A 450 17.65 1.37 7.10
CA ARG A 450 18.61 0.59 6.31
C ARG A 450 18.51 0.90 4.82
N TYR A 451 17.29 0.93 4.29
CA TYR A 451 17.05 1.32 2.89
C TYR A 451 17.57 2.73 2.58
N LEU A 452 17.19 3.72 3.38
CA LEU A 452 17.64 5.11 3.21
C LEU A 452 19.16 5.24 3.37
N GLY A 453 19.75 4.48 4.29
CA GLY A 453 21.20 4.43 4.54
C GLY A 453 22.02 4.04 3.32
N ARG A 454 21.46 3.25 2.40
CA ARG A 454 22.12 2.87 1.14
C ARG A 454 22.49 4.09 0.27
N PHE A 455 21.71 5.16 0.37
CA PHE A 455 21.85 6.34 -0.49
C PHE A 455 22.70 7.49 0.11
N LEU A 456 23.02 7.44 1.40
CA LEU A 456 23.81 8.49 2.08
C LEU A 456 25.12 8.82 1.39
N LYS A 457 25.83 7.84 0.85
CA LYS A 457 27.11 8.02 0.14
C LYS A 457 27.00 8.91 -1.10
N TYR A 458 25.85 8.94 -1.76
CA TYR A 458 25.65 9.72 -2.97
C TYR A 458 25.57 11.22 -2.71
N ILE A 459 25.31 11.65 -1.48
CA ILE A 459 25.47 13.06 -1.08
C ILE A 459 26.91 13.52 -1.33
N ASP A 460 27.89 12.70 -1.01
CA ASP A 460 29.33 13.00 -1.21
C ASP A 460 29.72 12.91 -2.71
N GLU A 461 28.90 12.27 -3.52
CA GLU A 461 29.06 12.17 -4.97
C GLU A 461 28.29 13.28 -5.72
N GLY A 462 27.76 14.28 -5.00
CA GLY A 462 27.12 15.46 -5.56
C GLY A 462 25.62 15.34 -5.82
N TRP A 463 24.97 14.31 -5.28
CA TRP A 463 23.51 14.20 -5.33
C TRP A 463 22.85 15.09 -4.28
N THR A 464 21.68 15.59 -4.63
CA THR A 464 20.71 16.14 -3.68
C THR A 464 19.66 15.07 -3.42
N ILE A 465 19.40 14.75 -2.14
CA ILE A 465 18.45 13.72 -1.73
C ILE A 465 17.36 14.36 -0.88
N LEU A 466 16.10 14.16 -1.27
CA LEU A 466 14.93 14.53 -0.49
C LEU A 466 14.27 13.25 0.03
N ILE A 467 13.95 13.23 1.32
CA ILE A 467 13.12 12.19 1.95
C ILE A 467 11.78 12.84 2.26
N VAL A 468 10.72 12.27 1.72
CA VAL A 468 9.35 12.77 1.87
C VAL A 468 8.39 11.62 2.14
N SER A 469 7.29 11.90 2.82
CA SER A 469 6.11 11.04 2.81
C SER A 469 4.90 11.84 2.35
N ASP A 470 3.84 11.16 2.05
CA ASP A 470 2.56 11.72 1.64
C ASP A 470 1.65 12.01 2.85
N HIS A 471 1.75 11.22 3.88
CA HIS A 471 1.07 11.38 5.18
C HIS A 471 1.84 10.67 6.30
N GLY A 472 1.37 10.81 7.52
CA GLY A 472 1.74 9.99 8.65
C GLY A 472 0.70 8.90 8.92
N LEU A 473 0.79 8.26 10.08
CA LEU A 473 -0.10 7.19 10.49
C LEU A 473 -0.69 7.49 11.87
N LEU A 474 -2.01 7.38 11.97
CA LEU A 474 -2.73 7.50 13.23
C LEU A 474 -3.09 6.14 13.79
N VAL A 475 -3.14 6.04 15.11
CA VAL A 475 -3.58 4.84 15.80
C VAL A 475 -5.10 4.87 15.99
N GLU A 476 -5.77 3.88 15.49
CA GLU A 476 -7.18 3.61 15.81
C GLU A 476 -7.34 3.29 17.29
N ARG A 477 -8.15 4.06 18.02
CA ARG A 477 -8.35 3.85 19.47
C ARG A 477 -9.72 3.28 19.82
N GLU A 478 -10.72 3.58 19.00
CA GLU A 478 -12.08 3.15 19.27
C GLU A 478 -12.32 1.73 18.75
N LYS A 479 -13.19 1.02 19.42
CA LYS A 479 -13.50 -0.38 19.10
C LYS A 479 -14.18 -0.53 17.73
N GLU A 480 -15.00 0.44 17.36
CA GLU A 480 -15.74 0.47 16.11
C GLU A 480 -15.63 1.88 15.55
N PRO A 481 -14.62 2.17 14.73
CA PRO A 481 -14.49 3.49 14.13
C PRO A 481 -15.70 3.79 13.23
N ALA A 482 -16.13 5.03 13.22
CA ALA A 482 -17.16 5.50 12.32
C ALA A 482 -16.60 5.54 10.90
N LEU A 483 -16.78 4.46 10.16
CA LEU A 483 -16.33 4.33 8.79
C LEU A 483 -17.23 5.10 7.86
N LEU A 484 -16.98 6.38 7.74
CA LEU A 484 -17.70 7.23 6.82
C LEU A 484 -17.02 7.17 5.44
N GLY A 485 -17.76 6.94 4.36
CA GLY A 485 -17.26 6.93 2.99
C GLY A 485 -17.12 5.58 2.30
N ASP A 486 -17.58 4.51 2.95
CA ASP A 486 -17.65 3.19 2.34
C ASP A 486 -19.08 2.92 1.84
N PRO A 487 -19.31 2.71 0.54
CA PRO A 487 -20.66 2.49 -0.02
C PRO A 487 -21.32 1.19 0.46
N TYR A 488 -20.56 0.27 1.02
CA TYR A 488 -21.05 -1.02 1.51
C TYR A 488 -20.91 -1.19 3.00
N GLY A 489 -20.15 -0.31 3.63
CA GLY A 489 -19.91 -0.35 5.03
C GLY A 489 -20.96 0.39 5.84
N ILE A 490 -20.55 0.80 7.00
CA ILE A 490 -21.33 1.51 8.01
C ILE A 490 -21.96 2.81 7.46
N ASN A 491 -21.38 3.41 6.41
CA ASN A 491 -21.90 4.66 5.87
C ASN A 491 -23.23 4.57 5.17
N ALA A 492 -23.41 3.57 4.31
CA ALA A 492 -24.70 3.40 3.66
C ALA A 492 -25.78 3.15 4.71
N ALA A 493 -25.49 2.34 5.71
CA ALA A 493 -26.38 2.12 6.84
C ALA A 493 -26.61 3.38 7.70
N LEU A 494 -25.53 4.13 7.98
CA LEU A 494 -25.61 5.36 8.75
C LEU A 494 -26.41 6.42 8.01
N PHE A 495 -26.18 6.59 6.73
CA PHE A 495 -26.92 7.55 5.90
C PHE A 495 -28.38 7.11 5.66
N ASP A 496 -28.68 5.80 5.63
CA ASP A 496 -30.04 5.27 5.64
C ASP A 496 -30.74 5.59 6.97
N GLU A 497 -30.08 5.40 8.13
CA GLU A 497 -30.57 5.80 9.44
C GLU A 497 -30.83 7.32 9.53
N MET A 498 -29.99 8.13 8.88
CA MET A 498 -30.16 9.58 8.82
C MET A 498 -31.26 10.03 7.84
N GLY A 499 -31.79 9.10 7.02
CA GLY A 499 -32.81 9.37 6.01
C GLY A 499 -32.25 10.18 4.82
N LEU A 500 -30.97 10.07 4.53
CA LEU A 500 -30.29 10.75 3.42
C LEU A 500 -30.11 9.82 2.23
N THR A 501 -29.60 8.62 2.47
CA THR A 501 -29.52 7.52 1.50
C THR A 501 -30.63 6.53 1.80
N VAL A 502 -31.36 6.08 0.80
CA VAL A 502 -32.42 5.06 0.97
C VAL A 502 -31.96 3.76 0.34
N LEU A 503 -31.79 2.72 1.16
CA LEU A 503 -31.45 1.39 0.68
C LEU A 503 -32.72 0.66 0.21
N LYS A 504 -32.64 -0.09 -0.88
CA LYS A 504 -33.68 -1.04 -1.26
C LYS A 504 -33.80 -2.10 -0.18
N ARG A 505 -34.97 -2.69 -0.05
CA ARG A 505 -35.25 -3.71 0.97
C ARG A 505 -35.79 -4.97 0.33
N ASP A 506 -35.46 -6.11 0.92
CA ASP A 506 -36.03 -7.38 0.53
C ASP A 506 -37.51 -7.50 0.97
N LYS A 507 -38.12 -8.64 0.64
CA LYS A 507 -39.52 -8.95 1.00
C LYS A 507 -39.77 -9.00 2.51
N ASP A 508 -38.73 -9.19 3.31
CA ASP A 508 -38.78 -9.31 4.77
C ASP A 508 -38.44 -7.96 5.45
N GLY A 509 -38.14 -6.92 4.64
CA GLY A 509 -37.84 -5.57 5.07
C GLY A 509 -36.37 -5.33 5.42
N ASN A 510 -35.47 -6.28 5.17
CA ASN A 510 -34.04 -6.11 5.40
C ASN A 510 -33.40 -5.26 4.32
N PRO A 511 -32.46 -4.38 4.65
CA PRO A 511 -31.76 -3.57 3.67
C PRO A 511 -30.92 -4.45 2.72
N LEU A 512 -31.04 -4.17 1.44
CA LEU A 512 -30.18 -4.72 0.40
C LEU A 512 -28.97 -3.80 0.21
N LYS A 513 -27.92 -4.30 -0.39
CA LYS A 513 -26.73 -3.50 -0.78
C LYS A 513 -27.02 -2.71 -2.08
N GLU A 514 -28.20 -2.15 -2.21
CA GLU A 514 -28.63 -1.36 -3.37
C GLU A 514 -29.28 -0.06 -2.92
N ILE A 515 -28.85 1.06 -3.53
CA ILE A 515 -29.44 2.38 -3.29
C ILE A 515 -30.71 2.56 -4.12
N ASP A 516 -31.78 3.05 -3.49
CA ASP A 516 -33.00 3.54 -4.16
C ASP A 516 -32.79 5.01 -4.54
N TRP A 517 -32.24 5.24 -5.72
CA TRP A 517 -31.87 6.57 -6.20
C TRP A 517 -33.04 7.54 -6.33
N GLU A 518 -34.24 7.01 -6.57
CA GLU A 518 -35.47 7.86 -6.69
C GLU A 518 -35.89 8.46 -5.32
N LYS A 519 -35.34 7.97 -4.22
CA LYS A 519 -35.65 8.43 -2.87
C LYS A 519 -34.43 8.96 -2.11
N THR A 520 -33.23 8.77 -2.65
CA THR A 520 -31.98 9.18 -2.01
C THR A 520 -31.73 10.68 -2.22
N VAL A 521 -31.59 11.42 -1.12
CA VAL A 521 -31.29 12.86 -1.12
C VAL A 521 -29.78 13.10 -1.28
N ALA A 522 -28.97 12.32 -0.56
CA ALA A 522 -27.52 12.41 -0.57
C ALA A 522 -26.90 11.05 -0.26
N TYR A 523 -25.67 10.87 -0.67
CA TYR A 523 -24.91 9.64 -0.44
C TYR A 523 -23.42 9.96 -0.26
N ALA A 524 -22.71 9.05 0.43
CA ALA A 524 -21.30 9.18 0.73
C ALA A 524 -20.54 7.94 0.19
N PRO A 525 -20.16 7.92 -1.09
CA PRO A 525 -19.52 6.74 -1.70
C PRO A 525 -18.07 6.57 -1.28
N ARG A 526 -17.49 7.60 -0.65
CA ARG A 526 -16.07 7.67 -0.33
C ARG A 526 -15.81 8.47 0.95
N THR A 527 -14.67 8.19 1.54
CA THR A 527 -14.11 8.96 2.64
C THR A 527 -14.12 10.46 2.33
N CYS A 528 -14.56 11.25 3.28
CA CYS A 528 -14.64 12.72 3.24
C CYS A 528 -15.69 13.32 2.30
N HIS A 529 -16.38 12.57 1.45
CA HIS A 529 -17.26 13.14 0.43
C HIS A 529 -18.73 12.80 0.65
N VAL A 530 -19.59 13.80 0.60
CA VAL A 530 -21.04 13.63 0.49
C VAL A 530 -21.51 14.30 -0.79
N TYR A 531 -22.23 13.58 -1.62
CA TYR A 531 -22.83 14.09 -2.85
C TYR A 531 -24.34 14.22 -2.67
N LEU A 532 -24.89 15.34 -3.07
CA LEU A 532 -26.33 15.51 -3.21
C LEU A 532 -26.79 14.87 -4.52
N ASN A 533 -27.96 14.27 -4.51
CA ASN A 533 -28.60 13.73 -5.71
C ASN A 533 -29.38 14.85 -6.41
N LEU A 534 -28.66 15.70 -7.17
CA LEU A 534 -29.16 16.95 -7.74
C LEU A 534 -29.88 16.74 -9.08
N LYS A 535 -31.05 17.36 -9.23
CA LYS A 535 -31.74 17.45 -10.52
C LYS A 535 -30.89 18.18 -11.55
N GLY A 536 -30.76 17.59 -12.74
CA GLY A 536 -30.03 18.18 -13.85
C GLY A 536 -28.51 17.93 -13.83
N ARG A 537 -27.95 17.46 -12.70
CA ARG A 537 -26.58 16.95 -12.63
C ARG A 537 -26.55 15.42 -12.58
N ASP A 538 -27.33 14.84 -11.67
CA ASP A 538 -27.31 13.40 -11.44
C ASP A 538 -28.47 12.72 -12.21
N PRO A 539 -28.25 11.49 -12.76
CA PRO A 539 -29.24 10.80 -13.60
C PRO A 539 -30.60 10.61 -12.93
N HIS A 540 -30.61 10.40 -11.62
CA HIS A 540 -31.80 10.19 -10.80
C HIS A 540 -32.05 11.32 -9.81
N GLY A 541 -31.53 12.53 -10.09
CA GLY A 541 -31.58 13.66 -9.20
C GLY A 541 -32.98 14.03 -8.71
N ILE A 542 -33.12 14.16 -7.39
CA ILE A 542 -34.40 14.55 -6.74
C ILE A 542 -34.32 15.90 -6.02
N VAL A 543 -33.12 16.34 -5.64
CA VAL A 543 -32.92 17.62 -4.97
C VAL A 543 -32.95 18.76 -5.98
N ASP A 544 -33.79 19.76 -5.75
CA ASP A 544 -33.84 20.96 -6.61
C ASP A 544 -32.57 21.80 -6.38
N PRO A 545 -31.87 22.26 -7.42
CA PRO A 545 -30.72 23.14 -7.28
C PRO A 545 -30.96 24.42 -6.48
N ASN A 546 -32.20 24.93 -6.46
CA ASN A 546 -32.55 26.10 -5.64
C ASN A 546 -32.55 25.79 -4.14
N ASP A 547 -32.76 24.53 -3.76
CA ASP A 547 -32.79 24.09 -2.36
C ASP A 547 -31.42 23.55 -1.90
N GLN A 548 -30.44 23.46 -2.80
CA GLN A 548 -29.11 22.87 -2.53
C GLN A 548 -28.49 23.41 -1.23
N TYR A 549 -28.43 24.72 -1.08
CA TYR A 549 -27.80 25.34 0.09
C TYR A 549 -28.47 24.95 1.41
N GLN A 550 -29.81 24.87 1.41
CA GLN A 550 -30.56 24.45 2.58
C GLN A 550 -30.34 22.97 2.89
N VAL A 551 -30.36 22.12 1.88
CA VAL A 551 -30.13 20.68 2.02
C VAL A 551 -28.69 20.41 2.53
N GLU A 552 -27.69 21.11 1.98
CA GLU A 552 -26.32 21.04 2.49
C GLU A 552 -26.25 21.39 3.98
N GLN A 553 -26.96 22.47 4.40
CA GLN A 553 -26.98 22.87 5.82
C GLN A 553 -27.60 21.79 6.70
N GLU A 554 -28.73 21.21 6.27
CA GLU A 554 -29.40 20.15 7.01
C GLU A 554 -28.50 18.89 7.15
N ILE A 555 -27.73 18.56 6.11
CA ILE A 555 -26.76 17.45 6.17
C ILE A 555 -25.61 17.77 7.12
N ILE A 556 -25.04 18.98 7.04
CA ILE A 556 -23.97 19.41 7.93
C ILE A 556 -24.44 19.39 9.40
N ASP A 557 -25.66 19.85 9.68
CA ASP A 557 -26.23 19.82 11.03
C ASP A 557 -26.40 18.36 11.53
N LYS A 558 -26.85 17.45 10.67
CA LYS A 558 -26.96 16.03 10.99
C LYS A 558 -25.58 15.40 11.25
N LEU A 559 -24.57 15.72 10.42
CA LEU A 559 -23.20 15.25 10.62
C LEU A 559 -22.65 15.71 11.98
N TYR A 560 -22.81 16.98 12.32
CA TYR A 560 -22.37 17.49 13.63
C TYR A 560 -23.17 16.94 14.81
N ALA A 561 -24.38 16.46 14.57
CA ALA A 561 -25.21 15.83 15.61
C ALA A 561 -24.82 14.37 15.88
N LEU A 562 -24.05 13.73 15.00
CA LEU A 562 -23.63 12.35 15.18
C LEU A 562 -22.82 12.15 16.45
N ARG A 563 -23.15 11.06 17.15
CA ARG A 563 -22.47 10.66 18.39
C ARG A 563 -22.18 9.17 18.34
N ASP A 564 -21.02 8.79 18.82
CA ASP A 564 -20.73 7.40 19.12
C ASP A 564 -21.73 6.84 20.15
N LYS A 565 -22.32 5.72 19.82
CA LYS A 565 -23.37 5.09 20.64
C LYS A 565 -22.85 4.60 22.00
N ASN A 566 -21.55 4.31 22.09
CA ASN A 566 -20.95 3.75 23.30
C ASN A 566 -20.45 4.85 24.25
N THR A 567 -19.82 5.88 23.72
CA THR A 567 -19.13 6.91 24.50
C THR A 567 -19.86 8.25 24.53
N GLY A 568 -20.80 8.49 23.61
CA GLY A 568 -21.48 9.76 23.42
C GLY A 568 -20.58 10.87 22.82
N ARG A 569 -19.35 10.52 22.44
CA ARG A 569 -18.41 11.47 21.79
C ARG A 569 -18.92 11.88 20.43
N ARG A 570 -18.55 13.08 20.01
CA ARG A 570 -18.80 13.59 18.66
C ARG A 570 -18.01 12.77 17.64
N LEU A 571 -18.61 12.45 16.50
CA LEU A 571 -17.95 11.68 15.44
C LEU A 571 -17.32 12.57 14.37
N ILE A 572 -17.85 13.75 14.12
CA ILE A 572 -17.39 14.66 13.06
C ILE A 572 -16.68 15.86 13.66
N THR A 573 -15.43 16.04 13.30
CA THR A 573 -14.62 17.21 13.68
C THR A 573 -14.98 18.44 12.85
N LEU A 574 -15.07 18.29 11.53
CA LEU A 574 -15.30 19.36 10.58
C LEU A 574 -16.15 18.84 9.42
N ALA A 575 -17.12 19.66 8.99
CA ALA A 575 -17.87 19.45 7.76
C ALA A 575 -18.04 20.79 7.05
N LEU A 576 -17.61 20.86 5.80
CA LEU A 576 -17.60 22.08 5.00
C LEU A 576 -18.35 21.87 3.69
N ARG A 577 -19.00 22.90 3.19
CA ARG A 577 -19.44 22.92 1.80
C ARG A 577 -18.25 22.87 0.87
N ASN A 578 -18.44 22.29 -0.29
CA ASN A 578 -17.43 22.18 -1.34
C ASN A 578 -16.65 23.49 -1.55
N LYS A 579 -17.35 24.61 -1.73
CA LYS A 579 -16.73 25.92 -1.96
C LYS A 579 -15.89 26.43 -0.78
N ASP A 580 -16.25 26.06 0.44
CA ASP A 580 -15.56 26.50 1.66
C ASP A 580 -14.35 25.58 1.94
N ALA A 581 -14.40 24.32 1.49
CA ALA A 581 -13.32 23.35 1.59
C ALA A 581 -12.09 23.72 0.74
N LEU A 582 -12.22 24.62 -0.23
CA LEU A 582 -11.10 25.17 -1.01
C LEU A 582 -10.02 25.79 -0.13
N LEU A 583 -10.37 26.30 1.05
CA LEU A 583 -9.40 26.82 2.04
C LEU A 583 -8.42 25.75 2.54
N LEU A 584 -8.80 24.48 2.47
CA LEU A 584 -7.97 23.32 2.84
C LEU A 584 -7.36 22.60 1.63
N GLY A 585 -7.48 23.17 0.43
CA GLY A 585 -7.05 22.53 -0.82
C GLY A 585 -8.00 21.42 -1.29
N CYS A 586 -9.19 21.31 -0.68
CA CYS A 586 -10.28 20.42 -1.08
C CYS A 586 -11.38 21.22 -1.78
N GLY A 587 -12.33 20.52 -2.41
CA GLY A 587 -13.41 21.18 -3.14
C GLY A 587 -13.18 21.21 -4.64
N GLY A 588 -14.07 21.88 -5.35
CA GLY A 588 -14.09 21.87 -6.80
C GLY A 588 -14.90 20.70 -7.38
N GLU A 589 -14.74 20.47 -8.65
CA GLU A 589 -15.60 19.59 -9.44
C GLU A 589 -15.54 18.11 -9.03
N GLU A 590 -14.35 17.65 -8.64
CA GLU A 590 -14.07 16.26 -8.29
C GLU A 590 -14.39 15.90 -6.82
N PHE A 591 -14.71 16.92 -6.01
CA PHE A 591 -15.09 16.72 -4.62
C PHE A 591 -16.61 16.61 -4.43
N GLY A 592 -17.02 16.01 -3.31
CA GLY A 592 -18.42 16.02 -2.89
C GLY A 592 -18.96 17.43 -2.64
N ASP A 593 -20.30 17.57 -2.65
CA ASP A 593 -20.96 18.84 -2.30
C ASP A 593 -20.66 19.28 -0.87
N ILE A 594 -20.37 18.27 0.00
CA ILE A 594 -19.88 18.47 1.37
C ILE A 594 -18.62 17.60 1.53
N VAL A 595 -17.60 18.17 2.18
CA VAL A 595 -16.38 17.49 2.60
C VAL A 595 -16.35 17.48 4.12
N TYR A 596 -16.05 16.32 4.72
CA TYR A 596 -16.03 16.18 6.18
C TYR A 596 -14.82 15.39 6.66
N TRP A 597 -14.50 15.59 7.96
CA TRP A 597 -13.45 14.86 8.66
C TRP A 597 -13.99 14.33 9.99
N VAL A 598 -13.53 13.14 10.34
CA VAL A 598 -13.93 12.48 11.59
C VAL A 598 -13.10 12.96 12.77
N GLU A 599 -13.64 12.80 13.96
CA GLU A 599 -12.98 13.12 15.21
C GLU A 599 -11.87 12.11 15.51
N GLU A 600 -10.87 12.53 16.27
CA GLU A 600 -9.77 11.70 16.73
C GLU A 600 -10.27 10.41 17.40
N GLY A 601 -9.71 9.28 17.00
CA GLY A 601 -10.05 7.96 17.50
C GLY A 601 -11.10 7.22 16.69
N PHE A 602 -11.80 7.91 15.77
CA PHE A 602 -12.81 7.31 14.88
C PHE A 602 -12.34 7.20 13.42
N HIS A 603 -11.11 7.58 13.17
CA HIS A 603 -10.48 7.45 11.86
C HIS A 603 -9.96 6.02 11.65
N ARG A 604 -9.81 5.64 10.41
CA ARG A 604 -8.90 4.56 10.03
C ARG A 604 -7.50 5.14 9.92
N VAL A 605 -6.47 4.42 10.09
CA VAL A 605 -5.04 4.71 10.05
C VAL A 605 -4.63 6.11 9.52
N HIS A 606 -5.31 6.62 8.50
CA HIS A 606 -5.17 7.98 7.92
C HIS A 606 -6.37 8.31 7.01
N GLY A 607 -6.38 9.49 6.42
CA GLY A 607 -7.24 9.89 5.27
C GLY A 607 -8.49 10.67 5.62
N ASP A 608 -9.11 10.42 6.71
CA ASP A 608 -10.38 11.01 7.12
C ASP A 608 -10.31 11.83 8.42
N SER A 609 -9.10 12.12 8.90
CA SER A 609 -8.85 12.92 10.12
C SER A 609 -7.92 14.10 9.84
N LEU A 610 -8.09 15.14 10.64
CA LEU A 610 -7.17 16.29 10.70
C LEU A 610 -6.24 16.22 11.91
N SER A 611 -6.37 15.18 12.72
CA SER A 611 -5.87 15.16 14.09
C SER A 611 -4.41 14.78 14.21
N THR A 612 -3.82 15.23 15.30
CA THR A 612 -2.64 14.67 15.95
C THR A 612 -3.11 13.88 17.15
N MET A 613 -2.68 12.65 17.28
CA MET A 613 -3.03 11.81 18.42
C MET A 613 -2.15 12.13 19.63
N ASP A 614 -2.78 12.41 20.76
CA ASP A 614 -2.07 12.41 22.03
C ASP A 614 -1.71 10.98 22.44
N GLY A 615 -0.47 10.77 22.80
CA GLY A 615 0.01 9.47 23.24
C GLY A 615 1.52 9.40 23.34
N GLU A 616 2.05 8.22 23.55
CA GLU A 616 3.49 8.00 23.73
C GLU A 616 4.32 8.52 22.55
N PHE A 617 3.76 8.48 21.33
CA PHE A 617 4.48 8.85 20.11
C PHE A 617 3.96 10.12 19.45
N ASN A 618 2.80 10.65 19.85
CA ASN A 618 2.16 11.83 19.27
C ASN A 618 2.06 11.78 17.73
N THR A 619 1.73 10.63 17.16
CA THR A 619 1.60 10.47 15.71
C THR A 619 0.53 11.38 15.12
N SER A 620 0.65 11.70 13.85
CA SER A 620 -0.27 12.58 13.15
C SER A 620 -0.47 12.17 11.69
N VAL A 621 -1.40 12.79 11.00
CA VAL A 621 -1.54 12.66 9.55
C VAL A 621 -0.49 13.45 8.77
N SER A 622 0.37 14.21 9.46
CA SER A 622 1.38 15.05 8.80
C SER A 622 2.51 14.21 8.20
N PRO A 623 2.93 14.50 6.96
CA PRO A 623 4.07 13.87 6.33
C PRO A 623 5.42 14.39 6.87
N ILE A 624 6.51 13.67 6.50
CA ILE A 624 7.89 14.04 6.80
C ILE A 624 8.56 14.79 5.66
N PHE A 625 9.53 15.65 5.98
CA PHE A 625 10.41 16.30 5.00
C PHE A 625 11.83 16.43 5.54
N ILE A 626 12.81 15.89 4.79
CA ILE A 626 14.24 16.08 5.01
C ILE A 626 14.90 16.27 3.65
N ALA A 627 15.79 17.24 3.49
CA ALA A 627 16.58 17.44 2.28
C ALA A 627 18.06 17.54 2.62
N ALA A 628 18.93 16.87 1.87
CA ALA A 628 20.37 16.89 2.10
C ALA A 628 21.15 16.83 0.79
N GLY A 629 22.37 17.36 0.78
CA GLY A 629 23.29 17.28 -0.36
C GLY A 629 23.48 18.61 -1.10
N THR A 630 23.88 18.53 -2.35
CA THR A 630 24.29 19.69 -3.15
C THR A 630 23.15 20.71 -3.32
N GLY A 631 23.41 21.98 -2.98
CA GLY A 631 22.43 23.06 -3.06
C GLY A 631 21.49 23.15 -1.84
N ILE A 632 21.71 22.31 -0.83
CA ILE A 632 20.97 22.34 0.44
C ILE A 632 21.86 22.92 1.54
N LYS A 633 21.36 23.96 2.20
CA LYS A 633 22.01 24.59 3.35
C LYS A 633 21.64 23.81 4.62
N PRO A 634 22.56 23.11 5.27
CA PRO A 634 22.26 22.35 6.47
C PRO A 634 21.74 23.20 7.63
N GLY A 635 20.79 22.67 8.36
CA GLY A 635 20.23 23.28 9.57
C GLY A 635 18.71 23.20 9.63
N TYR A 636 18.16 23.60 10.77
CA TYR A 636 16.72 23.64 10.95
C TYR A 636 16.13 24.92 10.38
N THR A 637 14.93 24.77 9.78
CA THR A 637 14.11 25.91 9.34
C THR A 637 12.87 26.05 10.23
N GLU A 638 12.51 27.28 10.59
CA GLU A 638 11.29 27.59 11.31
C GLU A 638 10.08 27.73 10.37
N ARG A 639 10.31 27.88 9.06
CA ARG A 639 9.24 27.97 8.09
C ARG A 639 8.42 26.67 8.08
N VAL A 640 7.10 26.82 8.09
CA VAL A 640 6.20 25.69 7.78
C VAL A 640 6.44 25.29 6.33
N ILE A 641 6.87 24.05 6.13
CA ILE A 641 7.01 23.43 4.82
C ILE A 641 5.68 22.74 4.52
N ARG A 642 5.07 23.08 3.39
CA ARG A 642 3.84 22.43 2.94
C ARG A 642 4.17 21.40 1.85
N GLU A 643 3.36 20.41 1.73
CA GLU A 643 3.53 19.37 0.71
C GLU A 643 3.58 19.95 -0.71
N VAL A 644 2.73 20.93 -1.02
CA VAL A 644 2.76 21.68 -2.29
C VAL A 644 4.06 22.45 -2.54
N ASP A 645 4.88 22.69 -1.48
CA ASP A 645 6.17 23.42 -1.61
C ASP A 645 7.32 22.53 -2.10
N VAL A 646 7.14 21.20 -2.12
CA VAL A 646 8.21 20.25 -2.53
C VAL A 646 8.54 20.39 -4.01
N THR A 647 7.57 20.32 -4.87
CA THR A 647 7.76 20.48 -6.34
C THR A 647 8.37 21.81 -6.75
N PRO A 648 7.92 22.99 -6.28
CA PRO A 648 8.59 24.24 -6.60
C PRO A 648 10.00 24.34 -6.02
N THR A 649 10.29 23.66 -4.89
CA THR A 649 11.66 23.57 -4.35
C THR A 649 12.56 22.74 -5.27
N LEU A 650 12.07 21.61 -5.81
CA LEU A 650 12.76 20.81 -6.82
C LEU A 650 13.01 21.62 -8.10
N ALA A 651 12.01 22.36 -8.58
CA ALA A 651 12.14 23.21 -9.75
C ALA A 651 13.21 24.28 -9.53
N ALA A 652 13.23 24.94 -8.36
CA ALA A 652 14.26 25.93 -8.01
C ALA A 652 15.66 25.29 -7.94
N LEU A 653 15.80 24.12 -7.31
CA LEU A 653 17.07 23.36 -7.28
C LEU A 653 17.58 23.03 -8.67
N MET A 654 16.70 22.65 -9.59
CA MET A 654 17.04 22.29 -10.97
C MET A 654 17.14 23.49 -11.91
N GLU A 655 16.84 24.70 -11.45
CA GLU A 655 16.78 25.93 -12.26
C GLU A 655 15.75 25.80 -13.40
N LEU A 656 14.61 25.18 -13.11
CA LEU A 656 13.51 24.94 -14.04
C LEU A 656 12.33 25.88 -13.77
N ARG A 657 11.46 26.03 -14.78
CA ARG A 657 10.15 26.64 -14.55
C ARG A 657 9.32 25.78 -13.58
N MET A 658 8.40 26.42 -12.90
CA MET A 658 7.39 25.68 -12.15
C MET A 658 6.45 24.93 -13.10
N PRO A 659 5.89 23.76 -12.69
CA PRO A 659 4.73 23.17 -13.37
C PRO A 659 3.57 24.17 -13.49
N ALA A 660 2.76 24.04 -14.54
CA ALA A 660 1.77 25.06 -14.91
C ALA A 660 0.75 25.38 -13.82
N GLN A 661 0.29 24.38 -13.07
CA GLN A 661 -0.73 24.52 -12.02
C GLN A 661 -0.13 24.51 -10.59
N CYS A 662 1.18 24.67 -10.46
CA CYS A 662 1.84 24.66 -9.15
C CYS A 662 1.38 25.84 -8.27
N GLU A 663 0.93 25.54 -7.05
CA GLU A 663 0.41 26.51 -6.07
C GLU A 663 1.35 26.72 -4.89
N GLY A 664 2.38 25.87 -4.78
CA GLY A 664 3.39 25.99 -3.73
C GLY A 664 4.44 27.07 -4.00
N ALA A 665 5.34 27.25 -3.06
CA ALA A 665 6.48 28.14 -3.19
C ALA A 665 7.78 27.46 -2.75
N PRO A 666 8.93 27.73 -3.41
CA PRO A 666 10.18 27.15 -3.00
C PRO A 666 10.53 27.44 -1.54
N VAL A 667 11.08 26.45 -0.87
CA VAL A 667 11.56 26.58 0.52
C VAL A 667 12.95 27.23 0.48
N TYR A 668 13.02 28.51 0.13
CA TYR A 668 14.31 29.22 -0.05
C TYR A 668 15.22 29.17 1.17
N GLN A 669 14.67 28.98 2.39
CA GLN A 669 15.42 28.94 3.64
C GLN A 669 16.40 27.77 3.71
N ILE A 670 16.14 26.71 2.95
CA ILE A 670 17.00 25.51 2.89
C ILE A 670 17.92 25.48 1.66
N LEU A 671 17.79 26.44 0.75
CA LEU A 671 18.59 26.51 -0.48
C LEU A 671 19.85 27.36 -0.26
N GLU A 672 20.98 26.93 -0.89
CA GLU A 672 22.27 27.67 -0.91
C GLU A 672 22.21 28.94 -1.74
#